data_e569d59fe7e25216811038db68212f1d
#
_entry.id   e569d59fe7e25216811038db68212f1d
#
_cell.length_a   1.000
_cell.length_b   1.000
_cell.length_c   1.000
_cell.angle_alpha   90.00
_cell.angle_beta   90.00
_cell.angle_gamma   90.00
#
_symmetry.space_group_name_H-M   'P 1'
#
loop_
_entity.id
_entity.type
_entity.pdbx_description
1 polymer ?
#
loop_
_entity_poly.entity_id
_entity_poly.type
_entity_poly.pdbx_seq_one_letter_code
_entity_poly.pdbx_strand_id
1 'polypeptide(L)'
;GLGVQVDIHDPDESEKNWHAHLLVTTRRFSEDGLSFEKTKARDLDPTIRKGFVVEADVWGELWRDLQNTYFEEKGYDLRVDPIGVLVQEHLGPVRMRHHMNEAILRSQMLQKANQELAKDPGNVLEALTRNQAVFSQRELEIFLKKHVPVEERGQIFEKVLSHPTVLPLYDKETGNATGSFTTREVRAEEEKLIRFTDAIAKKSTPCLAAESTQEKTLSEEQQKAYELCVTSGQNLSLVQGRAGVGKSYVLNAIREAHEENGYRVLGLAPTHKVATDLRESGFKEAKTCHAFLFAFKNGRENLHSNTLVVVDEAGMLGTELSVELFHAVKTSGAKLILVGDDRQLSSVDRGGVFKTLADRYESVELKDVRRQIIDWHKRISEDLSKGDIKSAVYLLQEKDCIDWKESKEEALTELLKVWAKDSQIHPHETRQILAQKNVDVDVLNQGVRDILRSQGKLGEVELTCMTQRGKMAFATGDRIQLTKTDKNQELINGHFGVIERLSPKTIAVYFDNGEKKEIDPSTYDGLRHGYASTVYKAQGSTLDHVYVLHSQTTNKATNYVALTRQTKSLSLFVSKDETPHEVSLIRQMSRDERKGTSLAFDTQKDLTRRQEEKSLKTRLRDGVENIATKVKDAFHKNEAFYRIEKSLPPQTNPSLQAVYEDWKHPAFKQADHYKRVFAEGLKLHGEEAAIQYWQS
;
A
#
# COMPACT_ATOMS: atom_id res chain seq x y z
N GLY A 1 -37.87 5.71 15.63
CA GLY A 1 -37.10 6.21 14.51
C GLY A 1 -37.50 7.63 14.11
N LEU A 2 -36.83 8.25 13.13
CA LEU A 2 -37.23 9.49 12.51
C LEU A 2 -38.14 9.18 11.32
N GLY A 3 -39.12 10.06 11.03
CA GLY A 3 -39.85 10.02 9.77
C GLY A 3 -39.01 10.66 8.66
N VAL A 4 -38.96 10.03 7.51
CA VAL A 4 -38.27 10.54 6.35
C VAL A 4 -39.26 10.57 5.16
N GLN A 5 -39.47 11.73 4.58
CA GLN A 5 -40.13 11.86 3.29
C GLN A 5 -39.07 11.92 2.21
N VAL A 6 -39.26 11.15 1.16
CA VAL A 6 -38.35 11.11 0.02
C VAL A 6 -39.15 11.53 -1.22
N ASP A 7 -38.78 12.65 -1.81
CA ASP A 7 -39.34 13.11 -3.07
C ASP A 7 -38.28 12.98 -4.16
N ILE A 8 -38.51 12.08 -5.11
CA ILE A 8 -37.61 11.84 -6.24
C ILE A 8 -38.08 12.64 -7.43
N HIS A 9 -37.22 13.51 -7.93
CA HIS A 9 -37.49 14.31 -9.12
C HIS A 9 -36.93 13.63 -10.37
N ASP A 10 -37.80 13.31 -11.29
CA ASP A 10 -37.46 12.85 -12.63
C ASP A 10 -37.05 14.08 -13.46
N PRO A 11 -35.84 14.08 -14.08
CA PRO A 11 -35.43 15.22 -14.90
C PRO A 11 -36.34 15.36 -16.13
N ASP A 12 -36.91 16.55 -16.30
CA ASP A 12 -37.55 16.90 -17.56
C ASP A 12 -36.51 17.18 -18.67
N GLU A 13 -36.98 17.52 -19.88
CA GLU A 13 -36.09 17.76 -21.03
C GLU A 13 -35.09 18.93 -20.81
N SER A 14 -35.32 19.77 -19.80
CA SER A 14 -34.51 20.94 -19.47
C SER A 14 -33.52 20.69 -18.32
N GLU A 15 -33.80 19.76 -17.40
CA GLU A 15 -32.98 19.41 -16.26
C GLU A 15 -32.52 17.96 -16.36
N LYS A 16 -31.24 17.74 -16.60
CA LYS A 16 -30.64 16.40 -16.78
C LYS A 16 -30.20 15.70 -15.48
N ASN A 17 -30.63 16.18 -14.31
CA ASN A 17 -30.09 15.70 -13.04
C ASN A 17 -31.19 15.05 -12.18
N TRP A 18 -31.14 13.72 -12.07
CA TRP A 18 -31.94 12.97 -11.09
C TRP A 18 -31.51 13.38 -9.68
N HIS A 19 -32.44 13.87 -8.88
CA HIS A 19 -32.15 14.21 -7.49
C HIS A 19 -33.33 13.87 -6.57
N ALA A 20 -33.00 13.62 -5.31
CA ALA A 20 -33.99 13.33 -4.29
C ALA A 20 -33.94 14.39 -3.18
N HIS A 21 -35.12 14.90 -2.80
CA HIS A 21 -35.27 15.69 -1.60
C HIS A 21 -35.62 14.80 -0.43
N LEU A 22 -34.82 14.87 0.64
CA LEU A 22 -35.02 14.14 1.88
C LEU A 22 -35.49 15.11 2.96
N LEU A 23 -36.74 15.05 3.34
CA LEU A 23 -37.26 15.80 4.47
C LEU A 23 -37.29 14.88 5.70
N VAL A 24 -36.46 15.16 6.71
CA VAL A 24 -36.33 14.37 7.92
C VAL A 24 -37.01 15.07 9.09
N THR A 25 -37.81 14.35 9.86
CA THR A 25 -38.43 14.91 11.05
C THR A 25 -37.40 15.20 12.13
N THR A 26 -37.55 16.32 12.84
CA THR A 26 -36.62 16.69 13.94
C THR A 26 -36.93 15.97 15.24
N ARG A 27 -37.96 15.13 15.27
CA ARG A 27 -38.35 14.34 16.45
C ARG A 27 -38.55 12.87 16.05
N ARG A 28 -38.20 11.97 16.95
CA ARG A 28 -38.48 10.54 16.78
C ARG A 28 -39.97 10.26 16.92
N PHE A 29 -40.42 9.21 16.27
CA PHE A 29 -41.69 8.61 16.60
C PHE A 29 -41.61 7.93 17.95
N SER A 30 -42.67 8.05 18.77
CA SER A 30 -42.91 7.26 19.96
C SER A 30 -42.96 5.77 19.65
N GLU A 31 -42.86 4.91 20.65
CA GLU A 31 -42.85 3.44 20.49
C GLU A 31 -44.11 2.92 19.79
N ASP A 32 -45.24 3.61 19.92
CA ASP A 32 -46.52 3.27 19.28
C ASP A 32 -46.54 3.67 17.79
N GLY A 33 -45.56 4.45 17.30
CA GLY A 33 -45.47 4.90 15.92
C GLY A 33 -46.53 5.94 15.50
N LEU A 34 -47.41 6.40 16.42
CA LEU A 34 -48.55 7.25 16.11
C LEU A 34 -48.34 8.71 16.48
N SER A 35 -47.34 9.01 17.33
CA SER A 35 -47.06 10.37 17.79
C SER A 35 -45.53 10.62 17.77
N PHE A 36 -45.14 11.90 17.88
CA PHE A 36 -43.74 12.29 18.01
C PHE A 36 -43.34 12.42 19.48
N GLU A 37 -42.11 12.02 19.80
CA GLU A 37 -41.52 12.30 21.12
C GLU A 37 -41.51 13.79 21.44
N LYS A 38 -41.61 14.10 22.74
CA LYS A 38 -41.66 15.50 23.20
C LYS A 38 -40.35 16.26 22.95
N THR A 39 -39.22 15.54 22.86
CA THR A 39 -37.89 16.11 22.70
C THR A 39 -37.40 15.98 21.24
N LYS A 40 -36.59 16.94 20.79
CA LYS A 40 -35.89 16.83 19.49
C LYS A 40 -34.79 15.75 19.56
N ALA A 41 -34.59 15.05 18.47
CA ALA A 41 -33.52 14.05 18.31
C ALA A 41 -32.16 14.74 18.11
N ARG A 42 -31.66 15.40 19.15
CA ARG A 42 -30.39 16.18 19.13
C ARG A 42 -29.15 15.32 18.87
N ASP A 43 -29.20 14.06 19.15
CA ASP A 43 -28.14 13.08 18.90
C ASP A 43 -28.00 12.75 17.41
N LEU A 44 -29.05 13.00 16.64
CA LEU A 44 -29.08 12.80 15.18
C LEU A 44 -28.96 14.11 14.38
N ASP A 45 -28.90 15.26 15.08
CA ASP A 45 -28.67 16.55 14.46
C ASP A 45 -27.15 16.83 14.40
N PRO A 46 -26.51 16.68 13.25
CA PRO A 46 -25.07 16.88 13.12
C PRO A 46 -24.66 18.34 13.32
N THR A 47 -25.60 19.28 13.19
CA THR A 47 -25.31 20.71 13.32
C THR A 47 -25.11 21.16 14.77
N ILE A 48 -25.43 20.34 15.77
CA ILE A 48 -25.45 20.74 17.18
C ILE A 48 -24.55 19.84 18.08
N ARG A 49 -23.66 19.04 17.56
CA ARG A 49 -22.66 18.41 18.43
C ARG A 49 -21.58 19.43 18.83
N LYS A 50 -21.70 19.97 20.04
CA LYS A 50 -20.68 20.81 20.73
C LYS A 50 -20.38 22.16 20.03
N GLY A 51 -21.37 22.81 19.39
CA GLY A 51 -21.18 24.13 18.81
C GLY A 51 -20.41 24.19 17.50
N PHE A 52 -20.20 23.07 16.84
CA PHE A 52 -19.63 23.01 15.49
C PHE A 52 -20.73 22.76 14.46
N VAL A 53 -20.79 23.61 13.44
CA VAL A 53 -21.58 23.36 12.22
C VAL A 53 -20.84 22.28 11.46
N VAL A 54 -21.52 21.15 11.18
CA VAL A 54 -20.98 20.14 10.24
C VAL A 54 -21.11 20.72 8.84
N GLU A 55 -20.01 20.94 8.18
CA GLU A 55 -19.99 21.48 6.81
C GLU A 55 -20.71 20.53 5.83
N ALA A 56 -21.30 21.10 4.79
CA ALA A 56 -22.10 20.36 3.80
C ALA A 56 -21.33 19.17 3.17
N ASP A 57 -20.02 19.31 3.07
CA ASP A 57 -19.13 18.28 2.50
C ASP A 57 -19.16 16.97 3.30
N VAL A 58 -19.30 17.03 4.63
CA VAL A 58 -19.38 15.83 5.48
C VAL A 58 -20.67 15.03 5.20
N TRP A 59 -21.76 15.71 4.85
CA TRP A 59 -22.99 15.05 4.44
C TRP A 59 -22.84 14.32 3.10
N GLY A 60 -22.11 14.93 2.17
CA GLY A 60 -21.76 14.30 0.90
C GLY A 60 -20.96 13.03 1.07
N GLU A 61 -19.97 13.04 1.98
CA GLU A 61 -19.16 11.87 2.31
C GLU A 61 -20.01 10.77 2.96
N LEU A 62 -20.84 11.11 3.94
CA LEU A 62 -21.72 10.14 4.61
C LEU A 62 -22.73 9.52 3.63
N TRP A 63 -23.27 10.32 2.72
CA TRP A 63 -24.19 9.84 1.69
C TRP A 63 -23.51 8.90 0.70
N ARG A 64 -22.32 9.27 0.24
CA ARG A 64 -21.47 8.40 -0.60
C ARG A 64 -21.20 7.06 0.09
N ASP A 65 -20.76 7.10 1.33
CA ASP A 65 -20.41 5.89 2.07
C ASP A 65 -21.63 4.98 2.28
N LEU A 66 -22.80 5.59 2.51
CA LEU A 66 -24.07 4.86 2.59
C LEU A 66 -24.43 4.24 1.24
N GLN A 67 -24.28 4.97 0.14
CA GLN A 67 -24.53 4.46 -1.21
C GLN A 67 -23.57 3.33 -1.55
N ASN A 68 -22.29 3.49 -1.28
CA ASN A 68 -21.28 2.47 -1.53
C ASN A 68 -21.54 1.21 -0.69
N THR A 69 -21.91 1.37 0.57
CA THR A 69 -22.34 0.26 1.42
C THR A 69 -23.57 -0.45 0.85
N TYR A 70 -24.56 0.31 0.40
CA TYR A 70 -25.76 -0.26 -0.23
C TYR A 70 -25.44 -0.99 -1.54
N PHE A 71 -24.57 -0.43 -2.39
CA PHE A 71 -24.14 -1.08 -3.61
C PHE A 71 -23.36 -2.37 -3.32
N GLU A 72 -22.48 -2.33 -2.33
CA GLU A 72 -21.74 -3.49 -1.86
C GLU A 72 -22.69 -4.56 -1.28
N GLU A 73 -23.66 -4.16 -0.45
CA GLU A 73 -24.66 -5.06 0.13
C GLU A 73 -25.57 -5.72 -0.92
N LYS A 74 -25.90 -4.97 -1.98
CA LYS A 74 -26.74 -5.47 -3.08
C LYS A 74 -25.96 -6.19 -4.18
N GLY A 75 -24.64 -6.26 -4.05
CA GLY A 75 -23.76 -6.88 -5.06
C GLY A 75 -23.71 -6.11 -6.37
N TYR A 76 -24.03 -4.81 -6.35
CA TYR A 76 -23.81 -3.95 -7.50
C TYR A 76 -22.32 -3.61 -7.58
N ASP A 77 -21.72 -3.84 -8.73
CA ASP A 77 -20.33 -3.41 -9.00
C ASP A 77 -20.31 -1.90 -9.35
N LEU A 78 -20.90 -1.11 -8.45
CA LEU A 78 -21.01 0.35 -8.51
C LEU A 78 -20.35 0.94 -7.29
N ARG A 79 -19.65 2.04 -7.49
CA ARG A 79 -19.11 2.86 -6.42
C ARG A 79 -19.34 4.33 -6.75
N VAL A 80 -19.88 5.08 -5.80
CA VAL A 80 -19.98 6.53 -5.87
C VAL A 80 -18.74 7.11 -5.23
N ASP A 81 -18.01 7.90 -5.98
CA ASP A 81 -16.95 8.74 -5.47
C ASP A 81 -17.43 10.18 -5.46
N PRO A 82 -17.13 10.97 -4.44
CA PRO A 82 -17.68 12.34 -4.27
C PRO A 82 -17.22 13.27 -5.38
N ILE A 83 -16.06 13.00 -5.94
CA ILE A 83 -15.42 13.79 -6.98
C ILE A 83 -14.76 12.80 -7.93
N GLY A 84 -15.15 12.76 -9.19
CA GLY A 84 -14.46 11.94 -10.18
C GLY A 84 -15.34 11.21 -11.18
N VAL A 85 -14.68 10.56 -12.12
CA VAL A 85 -15.32 9.78 -13.18
C VAL A 85 -15.90 8.50 -12.59
N LEU A 86 -17.20 8.25 -12.81
CA LEU A 86 -17.89 7.06 -12.31
C LEU A 86 -17.28 5.77 -12.87
N VAL A 87 -17.14 4.76 -12.03
CA VAL A 87 -16.63 3.44 -12.44
C VAL A 87 -17.62 2.81 -13.41
N GLN A 88 -17.16 2.42 -14.59
CA GLN A 88 -17.98 1.75 -15.60
C GLN A 88 -18.16 0.28 -15.24
N GLU A 89 -19.40 -0.20 -15.35
CA GLU A 89 -19.69 -1.63 -15.25
C GLU A 89 -19.13 -2.37 -16.47
N HIS A 90 -18.25 -3.35 -16.24
CA HIS A 90 -17.69 -4.15 -17.32
C HIS A 90 -18.69 -5.27 -17.69
N LEU A 91 -19.46 -5.00 -18.75
CA LEU A 91 -20.40 -5.96 -19.31
C LEU A 91 -19.61 -7.03 -20.10
N GLY A 92 -19.40 -8.20 -19.50
CA GLY A 92 -18.81 -9.35 -20.22
C GLY A 92 -19.71 -9.84 -21.36
N PRO A 93 -19.15 -10.54 -22.36
CA PRO A 93 -19.91 -11.01 -23.54
C PRO A 93 -21.16 -11.83 -23.23
N VAL A 94 -21.19 -12.53 -22.10
CA VAL A 94 -22.31 -13.37 -21.65
C VAL A 94 -23.47 -12.50 -21.11
N ARG A 95 -23.19 -11.42 -20.37
CA ARG A 95 -24.21 -10.48 -19.89
C ARG A 95 -24.84 -9.68 -21.04
N MET A 96 -24.08 -9.40 -22.08
CA MET A 96 -24.59 -8.73 -23.29
C MET A 96 -25.62 -9.56 -24.05
N ARG A 97 -25.66 -10.89 -23.91
CA ARG A 97 -26.57 -11.78 -24.63
C ARG A 97 -27.90 -12.06 -23.91
N HIS A 98 -27.96 -11.95 -22.58
CA HIS A 98 -29.12 -12.47 -21.81
C HIS A 98 -29.93 -11.44 -21.00
N HIS A 99 -29.44 -10.20 -20.76
CA HIS A 99 -30.18 -9.16 -20.04
C HIS A 99 -29.96 -7.78 -20.68
N MET A 100 -30.37 -7.67 -21.94
CA MET A 100 -29.87 -6.65 -22.85
C MET A 100 -30.27 -5.20 -22.56
N ASN A 101 -31.40 -4.91 -21.91
CA ASN A 101 -31.87 -3.53 -21.91
C ASN A 101 -31.40 -2.69 -20.72
N GLU A 102 -31.45 -3.21 -19.50
CA GLU A 102 -31.08 -2.41 -18.31
C GLU A 102 -29.57 -2.21 -18.12
N ALA A 103 -28.76 -3.26 -18.27
CA ALA A 103 -27.31 -3.17 -18.08
C ALA A 103 -26.64 -2.34 -19.18
N ILE A 104 -27.13 -2.42 -20.42
CA ILE A 104 -26.67 -1.59 -21.54
C ILE A 104 -27.06 -0.15 -21.35
N LEU A 105 -28.31 0.15 -20.95
CA LEU A 105 -28.79 1.50 -20.67
C LEU A 105 -27.97 2.11 -19.50
N ARG A 106 -27.74 1.34 -18.43
CA ARG A 106 -26.91 1.79 -17.30
C ARG A 106 -25.47 2.07 -17.72
N SER A 107 -24.85 1.20 -18.51
CA SER A 107 -23.50 1.42 -19.05
C SER A 107 -23.42 2.66 -19.92
N GLN A 108 -24.43 2.91 -20.77
CA GLN A 108 -24.50 4.12 -21.60
C GLN A 108 -24.71 5.38 -20.77
N MET A 109 -25.54 5.31 -19.72
CA MET A 109 -25.72 6.42 -18.77
C MET A 109 -24.43 6.76 -18.04
N LEU A 110 -23.72 5.75 -17.51
CA LEU A 110 -22.43 5.92 -16.88
C LEU A 110 -21.38 6.48 -17.84
N GLN A 111 -21.40 6.03 -19.11
CA GLN A 111 -20.50 6.56 -20.12
C GLN A 111 -20.77 8.04 -20.41
N LYS A 112 -22.04 8.44 -20.55
CA LYS A 112 -22.40 9.85 -20.73
C LYS A 112 -22.03 10.70 -19.51
N ALA A 113 -22.33 10.22 -18.29
CA ALA A 113 -21.94 10.91 -17.07
C ALA A 113 -20.42 11.10 -16.99
N ASN A 114 -19.64 10.05 -17.32
CA ASN A 114 -18.19 10.14 -17.38
C ASN A 114 -17.67 11.11 -18.43
N GLN A 115 -18.36 11.23 -19.58
CA GLN A 115 -18.01 12.22 -20.59
C GLN A 115 -18.22 13.65 -20.10
N GLU A 116 -19.31 13.91 -19.39
CA GLU A 116 -19.56 15.24 -18.81
C GLU A 116 -18.56 15.55 -17.68
N LEU A 117 -18.33 14.61 -16.76
CA LEU A 117 -17.35 14.78 -15.67
C LEU A 117 -15.94 15.00 -16.20
N ALA A 118 -15.56 14.33 -17.28
CA ALA A 118 -14.23 14.47 -17.89
C ALA A 118 -14.00 15.81 -18.62
N LYS A 119 -15.02 16.67 -18.73
CA LYS A 119 -14.84 18.04 -19.22
C LYS A 119 -14.25 18.98 -18.17
N ASP A 120 -14.39 18.65 -16.90
CA ASP A 120 -13.80 19.40 -15.79
C ASP A 120 -12.37 18.92 -15.53
N PRO A 121 -11.35 19.79 -15.62
CA PRO A 121 -9.96 19.44 -15.35
C PRO A 121 -9.72 18.90 -13.94
N GLY A 122 -10.46 19.38 -12.92
CA GLY A 122 -10.35 18.90 -11.55
C GLY A 122 -10.74 17.43 -11.44
N ASN A 123 -11.87 17.03 -12.03
CA ASN A 123 -12.33 15.64 -12.06
C ASN A 123 -11.35 14.72 -12.82
N VAL A 124 -10.76 15.23 -13.91
CA VAL A 124 -9.73 14.47 -14.65
C VAL A 124 -8.49 14.23 -13.78
N LEU A 125 -8.02 15.28 -13.09
CA LEU A 125 -6.85 15.19 -12.22
C LEU A 125 -7.10 14.22 -11.06
N GLU A 126 -8.27 14.28 -10.45
CA GLU A 126 -8.61 13.36 -9.37
C GLU A 126 -8.69 11.92 -9.86
N ALA A 127 -9.35 11.67 -10.99
CA ALA A 127 -9.41 10.34 -11.58
C ALA A 127 -8.02 9.77 -11.91
N LEU A 128 -7.11 10.60 -12.44
CA LEU A 128 -5.73 10.21 -12.73
C LEU A 128 -4.93 9.95 -11.45
N THR A 129 -5.13 10.75 -10.41
CA THR A 129 -4.35 10.66 -9.17
C THR A 129 -4.99 9.80 -8.09
N ARG A 130 -6.16 9.21 -8.33
CA ARG A 130 -6.83 8.31 -7.39
C ARG A 130 -5.99 7.08 -7.04
N ASN A 131 -5.50 6.41 -8.06
CA ASN A 131 -4.78 5.17 -7.90
C ASN A 131 -3.26 5.30 -7.99
N GLN A 132 -2.75 6.45 -8.39
CA GLN A 132 -1.31 6.73 -8.52
C GLN A 132 -0.99 8.18 -8.18
N ALA A 133 0.15 8.41 -7.53
CA ALA A 133 0.55 9.76 -7.11
C ALA A 133 1.13 10.59 -8.27
N VAL A 134 1.59 9.93 -9.32
CA VAL A 134 2.28 10.53 -10.46
C VAL A 134 1.61 10.08 -11.75
N PHE A 135 1.36 10.99 -12.66
CA PHE A 135 0.84 10.68 -13.99
C PHE A 135 1.67 11.34 -15.09
N SER A 136 1.70 10.72 -16.26
CA SER A 136 2.39 11.21 -17.46
C SER A 136 1.41 11.86 -18.46
N GLN A 137 1.92 12.63 -19.39
CA GLN A 137 1.13 13.15 -20.51
C GLN A 137 0.45 12.01 -21.30
N ARG A 138 1.13 10.89 -21.48
CA ARG A 138 0.57 9.72 -22.17
C ARG A 138 -0.63 9.12 -21.44
N GLU A 139 -0.59 9.04 -20.11
CA GLU A 139 -1.71 8.52 -19.32
C GLU A 139 -2.91 9.48 -19.38
N LEU A 140 -2.66 10.79 -19.34
CA LEU A 140 -3.69 11.80 -19.58
C LEU A 140 -4.31 11.64 -20.97
N GLU A 141 -3.50 11.48 -22.02
CA GLU A 141 -4.00 11.22 -23.38
C GLU A 141 -4.87 9.96 -23.47
N ILE A 142 -4.43 8.87 -22.85
CA ILE A 142 -5.18 7.60 -22.82
C ILE A 142 -6.52 7.80 -22.11
N PHE A 143 -6.51 8.52 -20.98
CA PHE A 143 -7.72 8.85 -20.24
C PHE A 143 -8.69 9.68 -21.09
N LEU A 144 -8.21 10.74 -21.72
CA LEU A 144 -9.03 11.59 -22.58
C LEU A 144 -9.56 10.85 -23.81
N LYS A 145 -8.76 9.96 -24.41
CA LYS A 145 -9.21 9.10 -25.52
C LYS A 145 -10.39 8.22 -25.14
N LYS A 146 -10.43 7.77 -23.91
CA LYS A 146 -11.48 6.89 -23.39
C LYS A 146 -12.77 7.64 -23.03
N HIS A 147 -12.66 8.88 -22.53
CA HIS A 147 -13.79 9.57 -21.89
C HIS A 147 -14.23 10.84 -22.60
N VAL A 148 -13.43 11.40 -23.52
CA VAL A 148 -13.68 12.69 -24.14
C VAL A 148 -13.80 12.59 -25.66
N PRO A 149 -14.81 13.25 -26.31
CA PRO A 149 -14.90 13.35 -27.77
C PRO A 149 -13.64 13.93 -28.39
N VAL A 150 -13.33 13.52 -29.64
CA VAL A 150 -12.08 13.87 -30.33
C VAL A 150 -11.87 15.38 -30.42
N GLU A 151 -12.95 16.11 -30.67
CA GLU A 151 -12.96 17.56 -30.89
C GLU A 151 -12.57 18.37 -29.65
N GLU A 152 -12.87 17.84 -28.45
CA GLU A 152 -12.66 18.53 -27.17
C GLU A 152 -11.33 18.11 -26.49
N ARG A 153 -10.69 16.99 -26.90
CA ARG A 153 -9.52 16.41 -26.23
C ARG A 153 -8.35 17.37 -26.08
N GLY A 154 -8.01 18.08 -27.16
CA GLY A 154 -6.89 19.02 -27.16
C GLY A 154 -7.10 20.17 -26.17
N GLN A 155 -8.31 20.73 -26.13
CA GLN A 155 -8.63 21.82 -25.22
C GLN A 155 -8.59 21.37 -23.75
N ILE A 156 -9.14 20.19 -23.45
CA ILE A 156 -9.14 19.65 -22.08
C ILE A 156 -7.73 19.26 -21.65
N PHE A 157 -6.93 18.68 -22.56
CA PHE A 157 -5.52 18.35 -22.29
C PHE A 157 -4.74 19.58 -21.81
N GLU A 158 -4.82 20.69 -22.55
CA GLU A 158 -4.15 21.93 -22.17
C GLU A 158 -4.69 22.52 -20.86
N LYS A 159 -6.02 22.49 -20.66
CA LYS A 159 -6.63 22.94 -19.40
C LYS A 159 -6.18 22.11 -18.20
N VAL A 160 -6.03 20.80 -18.35
CA VAL A 160 -5.56 19.91 -17.28
C VAL A 160 -4.10 20.22 -16.93
N LEU A 161 -3.20 20.30 -17.93
CA LEU A 161 -1.79 20.57 -17.67
C LEU A 161 -1.52 21.98 -17.15
N SER A 162 -2.35 22.97 -17.52
CA SER A 162 -2.27 24.34 -17.02
C SER A 162 -3.05 24.58 -15.72
N HIS A 163 -3.70 23.55 -15.18
CA HIS A 163 -4.48 23.69 -13.95
C HIS A 163 -3.59 24.09 -12.77
N PRO A 164 -4.03 25.06 -11.91
CA PRO A 164 -3.17 25.60 -10.84
C PRO A 164 -2.67 24.60 -9.81
N THR A 165 -3.36 23.45 -9.68
CA THR A 165 -2.94 22.39 -8.75
C THR A 165 -1.90 21.44 -9.33
N VAL A 166 -1.68 21.44 -10.63
CA VAL A 166 -0.72 20.55 -11.29
C VAL A 166 0.71 21.03 -11.00
N LEU A 167 1.52 20.09 -10.57
CA LEU A 167 2.94 20.27 -10.30
C LEU A 167 3.75 19.42 -11.28
N PRO A 168 4.55 20.03 -12.18
CA PRO A 168 5.54 19.30 -12.95
C PRO A 168 6.61 18.71 -12.05
N LEU A 169 7.08 17.52 -12.39
CA LEU A 169 8.06 16.77 -11.63
C LEU A 169 9.41 16.74 -12.35
N TYR A 170 10.47 16.86 -11.56
CA TYR A 170 11.85 16.93 -12.00
C TYR A 170 12.67 15.81 -11.37
N ASP A 171 13.60 15.28 -12.12
CA ASP A 171 14.54 14.29 -11.63
C ASP A 171 15.47 14.90 -10.56
N LYS A 172 15.66 14.19 -9.45
CA LYS A 172 16.40 14.69 -8.30
C LYS A 172 17.92 14.86 -8.55
N GLU A 173 18.46 14.02 -9.43
CA GLU A 173 19.91 14.03 -9.68
C GLU A 173 20.26 15.05 -10.75
N THR A 174 19.52 15.02 -11.86
CA THR A 174 19.80 15.86 -13.03
C THR A 174 19.10 17.22 -12.98
N GLY A 175 18.00 17.35 -12.25
CA GLY A 175 17.13 18.53 -12.25
C GLY A 175 16.32 18.72 -13.52
N ASN A 176 16.33 17.74 -14.43
CA ASN A 176 15.60 17.81 -15.68
C ASN A 176 14.11 17.48 -15.50
N ALA A 177 13.25 18.09 -16.30
CA ALA A 177 11.83 17.75 -16.34
C ALA A 177 11.64 16.29 -16.79
N THR A 178 10.82 15.52 -16.05
CA THR A 178 10.57 14.11 -16.34
C THR A 178 9.43 13.88 -17.32
N GLY A 179 8.63 14.91 -17.65
CA GLY A 179 7.39 14.76 -18.39
C GLY A 179 6.25 14.13 -17.56
N SER A 180 6.46 14.00 -16.25
CA SER A 180 5.48 13.51 -15.29
C SER A 180 4.98 14.62 -14.39
N PHE A 181 3.80 14.43 -13.84
CA PHE A 181 3.06 15.43 -13.05
C PHE A 181 2.45 14.80 -11.81
N THR A 182 2.17 15.64 -10.82
CA THR A 182 1.35 15.33 -9.65
C THR A 182 0.41 16.50 -9.36
N THR A 183 -0.41 16.39 -8.32
CA THR A 183 -1.18 17.54 -7.82
C THR A 183 -0.64 18.07 -6.50
N ARG A 184 -0.98 19.33 -6.16
CA ARG A 184 -0.60 19.93 -4.87
C ARG A 184 -1.17 19.17 -3.69
N GLU A 185 -2.39 18.66 -3.83
CA GLU A 185 -3.11 17.90 -2.82
C GLU A 185 -2.37 16.58 -2.52
N VAL A 186 -2.05 15.82 -3.58
CA VAL A 186 -1.28 14.57 -3.47
C VAL A 186 0.08 14.82 -2.83
N ARG A 187 0.80 15.85 -3.31
CA ARG A 187 2.12 16.20 -2.75
C ARG A 187 2.05 16.60 -1.27
N ALA A 188 1.06 17.41 -0.91
CA ALA A 188 0.86 17.85 0.48
C ALA A 188 0.49 16.68 1.41
N GLU A 189 -0.30 15.73 0.93
CA GLU A 189 -0.64 14.51 1.67
C GLU A 189 0.60 13.65 1.94
N GLU A 190 1.43 13.42 0.92
CA GLU A 190 2.68 12.67 1.07
C GLU A 190 3.69 13.39 1.97
N GLU A 191 3.81 14.71 1.87
CA GLU A 191 4.63 15.50 2.78
C GLU A 191 4.11 15.47 4.22
N LYS A 192 2.78 15.43 4.40
CA LYS A 192 2.16 15.25 5.72
C LYS A 192 2.53 13.89 6.31
N LEU A 193 2.51 12.83 5.50
CA LEU A 193 2.96 11.51 5.91
C LEU A 193 4.40 11.55 6.41
N ILE A 194 5.31 12.14 5.63
CA ILE A 194 6.72 12.25 6.03
C ILE A 194 6.87 13.02 7.35
N ARG A 195 6.16 14.15 7.51
CA ARG A 195 6.19 14.89 8.79
C ARG A 195 5.75 14.05 9.98
N PHE A 196 4.73 13.21 9.81
CA PHE A 196 4.29 12.31 10.88
C PHE A 196 5.33 11.23 11.16
N THR A 197 5.90 10.65 10.11
CA THR A 197 6.95 9.64 10.23
C THR A 197 8.21 10.19 10.88
N ASP A 198 8.67 11.39 10.50
CA ASP A 198 9.80 12.09 11.13
C ASP A 198 9.56 12.29 12.63
N ALA A 199 8.34 12.67 13.01
CA ALA A 199 7.98 12.85 14.43
C ALA A 199 7.97 11.53 15.23
N ILE A 200 7.55 10.42 14.59
CA ILE A 200 7.62 9.08 15.19
C ILE A 200 9.08 8.64 15.32
N ALA A 201 9.88 8.78 14.28
CA ALA A 201 11.28 8.36 14.24
C ALA A 201 12.19 9.14 15.20
N LYS A 202 11.90 10.44 15.42
CA LYS A 202 12.67 11.29 16.37
C LYS A 202 12.46 10.90 17.85
N LYS A 203 11.40 10.15 18.16
CA LYS A 203 11.13 9.68 19.51
C LYS A 203 12.00 8.46 19.79
N SER A 204 12.68 8.43 20.93
CA SER A 204 13.36 7.24 21.43
C SER A 204 12.47 6.45 22.37
N THR A 205 12.64 5.13 22.35
CA THR A 205 12.01 4.19 23.30
C THR A 205 13.10 3.50 24.13
N PRO A 206 12.79 3.00 25.32
CA PRO A 206 13.77 2.21 26.07
C PRO A 206 14.26 1.02 25.24
N CYS A 207 15.56 0.73 25.30
CA CYS A 207 16.10 -0.51 24.76
C CYS A 207 15.58 -1.66 25.65
N LEU A 208 14.98 -2.68 25.01
CA LEU A 208 14.45 -3.82 25.73
C LEU A 208 15.55 -4.87 25.97
N ALA A 209 15.48 -5.55 27.11
CA ALA A 209 16.38 -6.66 27.38
C ALA A 209 16.01 -7.87 26.50
N ALA A 210 17.02 -8.53 25.95
CA ALA A 210 16.86 -9.63 25.00
C ALA A 210 16.85 -11.02 25.68
N GLU A 211 16.26 -11.15 26.87
CA GLU A 211 16.39 -12.41 27.65
C GLU A 211 15.65 -13.61 27.02
N SER A 212 14.53 -13.37 26.31
CA SER A 212 13.66 -14.45 25.79
C SER A 212 14.12 -15.09 24.48
N THR A 213 15.09 -14.52 23.77
CA THR A 213 15.52 -15.03 22.45
C THR A 213 16.52 -16.18 22.53
N GLN A 214 16.96 -16.60 23.72
CA GLN A 214 17.92 -17.70 23.86
C GLN A 214 17.40 -19.06 23.34
N GLU A 215 16.08 -19.21 23.19
CA GLU A 215 15.47 -20.46 22.68
C GLU A 215 15.19 -20.43 21.16
N LYS A 216 15.19 -19.27 20.50
CA LYS A 216 14.91 -19.16 19.05
C LYS A 216 16.17 -18.98 18.23
N THR A 217 16.44 -19.92 17.34
CA THR A 217 17.57 -19.83 16.39
C THR A 217 17.19 -18.88 15.24
N LEU A 218 17.46 -17.59 15.39
CA LEU A 218 17.34 -16.61 14.33
C LEU A 218 18.54 -16.71 13.38
N SER A 219 18.33 -16.49 12.07
CA SER A 219 19.46 -16.29 11.16
C SER A 219 20.12 -14.95 11.40
N GLU A 220 21.31 -14.74 10.82
CA GLU A 220 22.02 -13.46 10.94
C GLU A 220 21.17 -12.25 10.49
N GLU A 221 20.44 -12.37 9.36
CA GLU A 221 19.54 -11.31 8.87
C GLU A 221 18.34 -11.12 9.80
N GLN A 222 17.75 -12.20 10.30
CA GLN A 222 16.64 -12.15 11.25
C GLN A 222 17.08 -11.57 12.60
N GLN A 223 18.32 -11.87 13.03
CA GLN A 223 18.89 -11.30 14.24
C GLN A 223 19.08 -9.79 14.12
N LYS A 224 19.59 -9.29 12.98
CA LYS A 224 19.71 -7.86 12.72
C LYS A 224 18.34 -7.15 12.72
N ALA A 225 17.31 -7.78 12.14
CA ALA A 225 15.96 -7.23 12.17
C ALA A 225 15.39 -7.21 13.59
N TYR A 226 15.63 -8.25 14.38
CA TYR A 226 15.28 -8.30 15.79
C TYR A 226 15.96 -7.18 16.58
N GLU A 227 17.27 -7.04 16.44
CA GLU A 227 18.06 -5.99 17.11
C GLU A 227 17.55 -4.58 16.76
N LEU A 228 17.29 -4.32 15.48
CA LEU A 228 16.70 -3.05 15.05
C LEU A 228 15.35 -2.77 15.73
N CYS A 229 14.49 -3.79 15.85
CA CYS A 229 13.15 -3.62 16.38
C CYS A 229 13.08 -3.62 17.92
N VAL A 230 13.99 -4.31 18.62
CA VAL A 230 13.92 -4.56 20.07
C VAL A 230 14.95 -3.75 20.84
N THR A 231 16.22 -3.82 20.42
CA THR A 231 17.34 -3.29 21.23
C THR A 231 17.88 -1.94 20.81
N SER A 232 17.52 -1.44 19.61
CA SER A 232 18.05 -0.17 19.09
C SER A 232 17.52 1.09 19.78
N GLY A 233 16.44 0.96 20.54
CA GLY A 233 15.76 2.12 21.14
C GLY A 233 15.01 3.02 20.15
N GLN A 234 14.87 2.60 18.92
CA GLN A 234 14.12 3.34 17.89
C GLN A 234 12.61 3.17 18.05
N ASN A 235 11.86 4.26 17.84
CA ASN A 235 10.38 4.23 17.88
C ASN A 235 9.76 3.89 16.52
N LEU A 236 10.54 3.96 15.44
CA LEU A 236 10.18 3.53 14.08
C LEU A 236 11.23 2.53 13.59
N SER A 237 10.80 1.34 13.16
CA SER A 237 11.68 0.35 12.54
C SER A 237 11.02 -0.20 11.27
N LEU A 238 11.82 -0.43 10.23
CA LEU A 238 11.36 -0.99 8.96
C LEU A 238 12.08 -2.31 8.68
N VAL A 239 11.30 -3.34 8.36
CA VAL A 239 11.82 -4.64 7.97
C VAL A 239 11.33 -4.96 6.55
N GLN A 240 12.25 -4.95 5.62
CA GLN A 240 11.99 -5.38 4.25
C GLN A 240 12.22 -6.89 4.18
N GLY A 241 11.28 -7.66 3.62
CA GLY A 241 11.45 -9.10 3.54
C GLY A 241 10.87 -9.67 2.27
N ARG A 242 11.70 -10.36 1.49
CA ARG A 242 11.28 -11.05 0.28
C ARG A 242 10.20 -12.10 0.56
N ALA A 243 9.58 -12.62 -0.49
CA ALA A 243 8.65 -13.73 -0.36
C ALA A 243 9.36 -14.97 0.23
N GLY A 244 8.80 -15.55 1.30
CA GLY A 244 9.30 -16.81 1.86
C GLY A 244 10.57 -16.74 2.74
N VAL A 245 10.97 -15.55 3.21
CA VAL A 245 12.17 -15.38 4.08
C VAL A 245 11.90 -15.61 5.58
N GLY A 246 10.67 -15.96 5.98
CA GLY A 246 10.33 -16.18 7.37
C GLY A 246 10.05 -14.92 8.17
N LYS A 247 9.40 -13.89 7.55
CA LYS A 247 8.96 -12.66 8.23
C LYS A 247 8.16 -12.94 9.50
N SER A 248 7.16 -13.83 9.43
CA SER A 248 6.31 -14.17 10.57
C SER A 248 7.09 -14.76 11.76
N TYR A 249 8.18 -15.49 11.49
CA TYR A 249 9.02 -16.06 12.54
C TYR A 249 9.75 -14.98 13.35
N VAL A 250 10.37 -14.01 12.67
CA VAL A 250 11.05 -12.90 13.36
C VAL A 250 10.04 -11.95 14.01
N LEU A 251 8.86 -11.73 13.39
CA LEU A 251 7.80 -10.93 14.00
C LEU A 251 7.28 -11.53 15.30
N ASN A 252 7.18 -12.85 15.38
CA ASN A 252 6.78 -13.52 16.60
C ASN A 252 7.83 -13.33 17.72
N ALA A 253 9.12 -13.41 17.41
CA ALA A 253 10.18 -13.13 18.38
C ALA A 253 10.14 -11.67 18.87
N ILE A 254 9.92 -10.70 17.95
CA ILE A 254 9.78 -9.28 18.27
C ILE A 254 8.57 -9.04 19.16
N ARG A 255 7.43 -9.70 18.87
CA ARG A 255 6.20 -9.61 19.66
C ARG A 255 6.44 -10.10 21.09
N GLU A 256 6.99 -11.30 21.25
CA GLU A 256 7.25 -11.90 22.56
C GLU A 256 8.16 -11.00 23.41
N ALA A 257 9.25 -10.50 22.85
CA ALA A 257 10.14 -9.60 23.56
C ALA A 257 9.45 -8.31 24.05
N HIS A 258 8.54 -7.75 23.28
CA HIS A 258 7.81 -6.57 23.69
C HIS A 258 6.73 -6.90 24.75
N GLU A 259 5.99 -8.02 24.59
CA GLU A 259 5.01 -8.46 25.57
C GLU A 259 5.65 -8.73 26.94
N GLU A 260 6.81 -9.40 26.99
CA GLU A 260 7.58 -9.65 28.20
C GLU A 260 8.04 -8.36 28.90
N ASN A 261 8.29 -7.31 28.12
CA ASN A 261 8.63 -5.99 28.64
C ASN A 261 7.41 -5.08 28.88
N GLY A 262 6.21 -5.66 28.96
CA GLY A 262 4.98 -4.96 29.35
C GLY A 262 4.35 -4.09 28.24
N TYR A 263 4.74 -4.28 26.98
CA TYR A 263 4.07 -3.62 25.87
C TYR A 263 2.77 -4.34 25.50
N ARG A 264 1.74 -3.59 25.21
CA ARG A 264 0.61 -4.09 24.43
C ARG A 264 1.04 -4.20 22.96
N VAL A 265 0.93 -5.38 22.36
CA VAL A 265 1.30 -5.58 20.96
C VAL A 265 0.05 -5.70 20.10
N LEU A 266 -0.08 -4.80 19.13
CA LEU A 266 -1.18 -4.73 18.17
C LEU A 266 -0.67 -5.03 16.77
N GLY A 267 -1.13 -6.13 16.17
CA GLY A 267 -0.90 -6.48 14.77
C GLY A 267 -1.90 -5.81 13.86
N LEU A 268 -1.43 -5.12 12.84
CA LEU A 268 -2.27 -4.52 11.80
C LEU A 268 -1.88 -5.07 10.43
N ALA A 269 -2.87 -5.17 9.55
CA ALA A 269 -2.66 -5.66 8.19
C ALA A 269 -3.59 -4.96 7.19
N PRO A 270 -3.24 -4.91 5.88
CA PRO A 270 -4.12 -4.36 4.86
C PRO A 270 -5.38 -5.20 4.65
N THR A 271 -5.30 -6.52 4.81
CA THR A 271 -6.39 -7.46 4.52
C THR A 271 -6.77 -8.31 5.72
N HIS A 272 -8.00 -8.83 5.73
CA HIS A 272 -8.47 -9.73 6.78
C HIS A 272 -7.66 -11.03 6.86
N LYS A 273 -7.25 -11.58 5.71
CA LYS A 273 -6.44 -12.78 5.66
C LYS A 273 -5.11 -12.60 6.41
N VAL A 274 -4.34 -11.56 6.06
CA VAL A 274 -3.06 -11.27 6.73
C VAL A 274 -3.26 -10.97 8.23
N ALA A 275 -4.35 -10.29 8.61
CA ALA A 275 -4.68 -10.10 10.02
C ALA A 275 -4.99 -11.42 10.76
N THR A 276 -5.59 -12.38 10.06
CA THR A 276 -5.81 -13.75 10.61
C THR A 276 -4.48 -14.50 10.72
N ASP A 277 -3.65 -14.47 9.67
CA ASP A 277 -2.32 -15.08 9.69
C ASP A 277 -1.45 -14.54 10.86
N LEU A 278 -1.56 -13.24 11.20
CA LEU A 278 -0.92 -12.66 12.38
C LEU A 278 -1.45 -13.26 13.69
N ARG A 279 -2.78 -13.50 13.84
CA ARG A 279 -3.34 -14.15 15.03
C ARG A 279 -2.84 -15.59 15.16
N GLU A 280 -2.84 -16.33 14.06
CA GLU A 280 -2.31 -17.70 14.01
C GLU A 280 -0.80 -17.74 14.34
N SER A 281 -0.06 -16.66 14.03
CA SER A 281 1.33 -16.49 14.40
C SER A 281 1.53 -16.05 15.87
N GLY A 282 0.47 -15.96 16.68
CA GLY A 282 0.53 -15.70 18.11
C GLY A 282 0.20 -14.26 18.55
N PHE A 283 -0.15 -13.35 17.62
CA PHE A 283 -0.63 -12.01 18.00
C PHE A 283 -2.01 -12.09 18.66
N LYS A 284 -2.11 -11.75 19.94
CA LYS A 284 -3.38 -11.75 20.69
C LYS A 284 -4.38 -10.75 20.12
N GLU A 285 -3.89 -9.61 19.65
CA GLU A 285 -4.66 -8.57 19.01
C GLU A 285 -4.15 -8.34 17.59
N ALA A 286 -4.96 -8.72 16.59
CA ALA A 286 -4.67 -8.40 15.20
C ALA A 286 -5.96 -8.02 14.46
N LYS A 287 -5.88 -6.95 13.63
CA LYS A 287 -7.01 -6.35 12.92
C LYS A 287 -6.57 -5.83 11.56
N THR A 288 -7.52 -5.54 10.67
CA THR A 288 -7.19 -4.74 9.49
C THR A 288 -6.96 -3.28 9.88
N CYS A 289 -6.09 -2.59 9.11
CA CYS A 289 -5.83 -1.15 9.34
C CYS A 289 -7.13 -0.33 9.32
N HIS A 290 -8.04 -0.63 8.39
CA HIS A 290 -9.35 0.03 8.31
C HIS A 290 -10.20 -0.22 9.56
N ALA A 291 -10.30 -1.47 10.01
CA ALA A 291 -11.09 -1.80 11.21
C ALA A 291 -10.52 -1.14 12.46
N PHE A 292 -9.20 -1.08 12.58
CA PHE A 292 -8.53 -0.37 13.66
C PHE A 292 -8.83 1.12 13.63
N LEU A 293 -8.63 1.79 12.49
CA LEU A 293 -8.85 3.24 12.36
C LEU A 293 -10.31 3.62 12.59
N PHE A 294 -11.24 2.81 12.09
CA PHE A 294 -12.66 3.00 12.37
C PHE A 294 -12.97 2.93 13.88
N ALA A 295 -12.43 1.93 14.57
CA ALA A 295 -12.61 1.80 16.02
C ALA A 295 -11.93 2.94 16.80
N PHE A 296 -10.73 3.34 16.36
CA PHE A 296 -9.96 4.45 16.96
C PHE A 296 -10.68 5.80 16.81
N LYS A 297 -11.18 6.13 15.61
CA LYS A 297 -11.96 7.35 15.35
C LYS A 297 -13.24 7.42 16.22
N ASN A 298 -13.85 6.26 16.49
CA ASN A 298 -15.06 6.18 17.33
C ASN A 298 -14.78 6.02 18.84
N GLY A 299 -13.53 6.16 19.27
CA GLY A 299 -13.13 6.05 20.68
C GLY A 299 -13.29 4.64 21.29
N ARG A 300 -13.45 3.61 20.46
CA ARG A 300 -13.56 2.20 20.88
C ARG A 300 -12.20 1.51 20.96
N GLU A 301 -11.17 2.16 20.47
CA GLU A 301 -9.79 1.69 20.46
C GLU A 301 -8.86 2.82 20.85
N ASN A 302 -7.81 2.52 21.61
CA ASN A 302 -6.84 3.51 22.07
C ASN A 302 -5.42 2.97 21.86
N LEU A 303 -4.49 3.87 21.59
CA LEU A 303 -3.06 3.62 21.60
C LEU A 303 -2.41 4.41 22.74
N HIS A 304 -1.36 3.87 23.30
CA HIS A 304 -0.56 4.49 24.35
C HIS A 304 0.93 4.38 24.04
N SER A 305 1.76 5.08 24.78
CA SER A 305 3.23 5.06 24.58
C SER A 305 3.88 3.68 24.82
N ASN A 306 3.21 2.81 25.59
CA ASN A 306 3.61 1.41 25.78
C ASN A 306 2.90 0.44 24.82
N THR A 307 2.40 0.93 23.68
CA THR A 307 1.83 0.09 22.63
C THR A 307 2.84 -0.06 21.51
N LEU A 308 3.09 -1.29 21.10
CA LEU A 308 3.77 -1.60 19.84
C LEU A 308 2.71 -1.85 18.76
N VAL A 309 2.77 -1.08 17.70
CA VAL A 309 1.98 -1.30 16.48
C VAL A 309 2.87 -1.96 15.44
N VAL A 310 2.53 -3.18 15.05
CA VAL A 310 3.21 -3.91 13.97
C VAL A 310 2.29 -3.93 12.75
N VAL A 311 2.77 -3.44 11.62
CA VAL A 311 2.02 -3.50 10.35
C VAL A 311 2.69 -4.50 9.43
N ASP A 312 2.04 -5.62 9.18
CA ASP A 312 2.52 -6.61 8.20
C ASP A 312 1.93 -6.32 6.81
N GLU A 313 2.65 -6.75 5.77
CA GLU A 313 2.38 -6.44 4.36
C GLU A 313 2.20 -4.91 4.11
N ALA A 314 3.04 -4.09 4.77
CA ALA A 314 2.98 -2.63 4.69
C ALA A 314 3.16 -2.07 3.26
N GLY A 315 3.73 -2.85 2.34
CA GLY A 315 3.81 -2.51 0.91
C GLY A 315 2.44 -2.35 0.23
N MET A 316 1.39 -2.93 0.81
CA MET A 316 0.01 -2.82 0.33
C MET A 316 -0.78 -1.66 0.93
N LEU A 317 -0.19 -0.84 1.80
CA LEU A 317 -0.87 0.32 2.36
C LEU A 317 -0.97 1.45 1.34
N GLY A 318 -2.17 2.00 1.19
CA GLY A 318 -2.39 3.24 0.45
C GLY A 318 -1.87 4.47 1.22
N THR A 319 -1.63 5.57 0.52
CA THR A 319 -1.11 6.81 1.12
C THR A 319 -2.06 7.37 2.17
N GLU A 320 -3.34 7.50 1.86
CA GLU A 320 -4.36 8.03 2.77
C GLU A 320 -4.45 7.22 4.06
N LEU A 321 -4.58 5.89 3.93
CA LEU A 321 -4.62 4.98 5.07
C LEU A 321 -3.36 5.08 5.94
N SER A 322 -2.19 5.25 5.30
CA SER A 322 -0.92 5.45 5.99
C SER A 322 -0.87 6.77 6.76
N VAL A 323 -1.38 7.87 6.17
CA VAL A 323 -1.45 9.18 6.83
C VAL A 323 -2.29 9.10 8.10
N GLU A 324 -3.46 8.46 8.04
CA GLU A 324 -4.34 8.30 9.19
C GLU A 324 -3.72 7.45 10.29
N LEU A 325 -3.14 6.30 9.91
CA LEU A 325 -2.49 5.40 10.85
C LEU A 325 -1.30 6.06 11.54
N PHE A 326 -0.44 6.75 10.78
CA PHE A 326 0.74 7.40 11.34
C PHE A 326 0.37 8.61 12.20
N HIS A 327 -0.74 9.29 11.88
CA HIS A 327 -1.31 10.29 12.77
C HIS A 327 -1.71 9.71 14.12
N ALA A 328 -2.41 8.58 14.13
CA ALA A 328 -2.82 7.90 15.35
C ALA A 328 -1.60 7.45 16.20
N VAL A 329 -0.60 6.84 15.56
CA VAL A 329 0.66 6.41 16.20
C VAL A 329 1.43 7.61 16.76
N LYS A 330 1.62 8.68 15.97
CA LYS A 330 2.29 9.90 16.41
C LYS A 330 1.61 10.50 17.64
N THR A 331 0.28 10.63 17.60
CA THR A 331 -0.49 11.31 18.64
C THR A 331 -0.46 10.55 19.98
N SER A 332 -0.50 9.21 19.91
CA SER A 332 -0.42 8.34 21.08
C SER A 332 1.01 8.15 21.60
N GLY A 333 1.99 8.41 20.77
CA GLY A 333 3.39 8.14 21.06
C GLY A 333 3.76 6.65 21.07
N ALA A 334 2.96 5.81 20.44
CA ALA A 334 3.20 4.37 20.27
C ALA A 334 4.45 4.10 19.41
N LYS A 335 5.03 2.92 19.58
CA LYS A 335 6.12 2.41 18.74
C LYS A 335 5.53 1.82 17.45
N LEU A 336 6.21 2.00 16.32
CA LEU A 336 5.75 1.52 15.01
C LEU A 336 6.82 0.64 14.35
N ILE A 337 6.41 -0.56 13.96
CA ILE A 337 7.20 -1.45 13.10
C ILE A 337 6.43 -1.70 11.82
N LEU A 338 7.05 -1.41 10.68
CA LEU A 338 6.52 -1.68 9.35
C LEU A 338 7.27 -2.85 8.73
N VAL A 339 6.52 -3.86 8.31
CA VAL A 339 7.07 -5.06 7.65
C VAL A 339 6.43 -5.23 6.30
N GLY A 340 7.21 -5.46 5.25
CA GLY A 340 6.65 -5.59 3.91
C GLY A 340 7.68 -5.95 2.85
N ASP A 341 7.18 -6.07 1.62
CA ASP A 341 7.98 -6.28 0.42
C ASP A 341 7.45 -5.36 -0.69
N ASP A 342 8.22 -4.36 -1.08
CA ASP A 342 7.86 -3.38 -2.12
C ASP A 342 7.86 -3.97 -3.54
N ARG A 343 8.34 -5.20 -3.71
CA ARG A 343 8.38 -5.93 -4.99
C ARG A 343 7.09 -6.72 -5.25
N GLN A 344 6.32 -6.99 -4.20
CA GLN A 344 5.02 -7.65 -4.29
C GLN A 344 3.93 -6.67 -4.75
N LEU A 345 2.68 -7.12 -4.74
CA LEU A 345 1.56 -6.28 -5.15
C LEU A 345 1.42 -5.05 -4.26
N SER A 346 1.25 -3.90 -4.88
CA SER A 346 1.00 -2.63 -4.19
C SER A 346 -0.50 -2.45 -3.89
N SER A 347 -0.82 -1.42 -3.09
CA SER A 347 -2.20 -1.01 -2.83
C SER A 347 -3.00 -0.74 -4.11
N VAL A 348 -4.31 -0.89 -4.06
CA VAL A 348 -5.22 -0.48 -5.15
C VAL A 348 -5.22 1.06 -5.28
N ASP A 349 -5.25 1.76 -4.15
CA ASP A 349 -5.16 3.22 -4.08
C ASP A 349 -3.71 3.70 -4.28
N ARG A 350 -3.48 5.03 -4.24
CA ARG A 350 -2.13 5.61 -4.24
C ARG A 350 -1.24 4.90 -3.22
N GLY A 351 -0.04 4.51 -3.62
CA GLY A 351 0.87 3.69 -2.81
C GLY A 351 2.33 4.09 -3.00
N GLY A 352 3.23 3.13 -2.76
CA GLY A 352 4.69 3.34 -2.83
C GLY A 352 5.28 3.92 -1.54
N VAL A 353 4.45 4.11 -0.52
CA VAL A 353 4.83 4.67 0.78
C VAL A 353 5.92 3.86 1.45
N PHE A 354 5.74 2.53 1.55
CA PHE A 354 6.69 1.65 2.24
C PHE A 354 8.10 1.76 1.66
N LYS A 355 8.24 1.74 0.32
CA LYS A 355 9.53 1.93 -0.33
C LYS A 355 10.14 3.30 -0.01
N THR A 356 9.36 4.37 -0.14
CA THR A 356 9.81 5.74 0.17
C THR A 356 10.33 5.86 1.61
N LEU A 357 9.66 5.17 2.55
CA LEU A 357 10.10 5.16 3.95
C LEU A 357 11.35 4.30 4.15
N ALA A 358 11.43 3.14 3.50
CA ALA A 358 12.60 2.27 3.58
C ALA A 358 13.87 2.89 2.97
N ASP A 359 13.71 3.74 1.95
CA ASP A 359 14.81 4.52 1.36
C ASP A 359 15.25 5.71 2.26
N ARG A 360 14.38 6.17 3.18
CA ARG A 360 14.62 7.35 4.01
C ARG A 360 15.07 7.02 5.44
N TYR A 361 14.57 5.95 6.02
CA TYR A 361 14.83 5.56 7.40
C TYR A 361 15.62 4.26 7.45
N GLU A 362 16.24 3.99 8.60
CA GLU A 362 16.96 2.74 8.80
C GLU A 362 16.05 1.53 8.63
N SER A 363 16.48 0.60 7.82
CA SER A 363 15.73 -0.60 7.49
C SER A 363 16.65 -1.81 7.37
N VAL A 364 16.14 -2.99 7.74
CA VAL A 364 16.84 -4.26 7.54
C VAL A 364 16.13 -5.06 6.46
N GLU A 365 16.89 -5.62 5.51
CA GLU A 365 16.36 -6.47 4.45
C GLU A 365 16.66 -7.94 4.73
N LEU A 366 15.59 -8.78 4.80
CA LEU A 366 15.65 -10.23 4.85
C LEU A 366 15.66 -10.78 3.42
N LYS A 367 16.73 -11.47 3.02
CA LYS A 367 16.96 -11.94 1.64
C LYS A 367 16.91 -13.44 1.51
N ASP A 368 17.27 -14.15 2.59
CA ASP A 368 17.43 -15.61 2.59
C ASP A 368 16.07 -16.31 2.46
N VAL A 369 15.82 -16.88 1.28
CA VAL A 369 14.56 -17.54 0.96
C VAL A 369 14.49 -18.91 1.59
N ARG A 370 13.50 -19.13 2.47
CA ARG A 370 13.30 -20.36 3.26
C ARG A 370 12.10 -21.20 2.81
N ARG A 371 11.11 -20.58 2.14
CA ARG A 371 9.92 -21.28 1.63
C ARG A 371 10.30 -22.34 0.61
N GLN A 372 11.14 -21.99 -0.33
CA GLN A 372 11.62 -22.91 -1.34
C GLN A 372 12.80 -23.72 -0.81
N ILE A 373 12.68 -25.04 -0.83
CA ILE A 373 13.76 -25.97 -0.45
C ILE A 373 14.62 -26.32 -1.68
N ILE A 374 13.98 -26.34 -2.86
CA ILE A 374 14.60 -26.69 -4.14
C ILE A 374 15.43 -25.51 -4.64
N ASP A 375 16.71 -25.70 -4.94
CA ASP A 375 17.65 -24.62 -5.25
C ASP A 375 17.24 -23.78 -6.47
N TRP A 376 16.75 -24.40 -7.53
CA TRP A 376 16.31 -23.64 -8.70
C TRP A 376 15.04 -22.81 -8.43
N HIS A 377 14.16 -23.22 -7.50
CA HIS A 377 13.03 -22.40 -7.03
C HIS A 377 13.53 -21.16 -6.28
N LYS A 378 14.56 -21.32 -5.43
CA LYS A 378 15.20 -20.20 -4.74
C LYS A 378 15.75 -19.20 -5.75
N ARG A 379 16.50 -19.72 -6.75
CA ARG A 379 17.08 -18.88 -7.79
C ARG A 379 16.02 -18.10 -8.58
N ILE A 380 14.89 -18.74 -8.98
CA ILE A 380 13.78 -18.03 -9.62
C ILE A 380 13.23 -16.92 -8.70
N SER A 381 13.01 -17.21 -7.42
CA SER A 381 12.55 -16.20 -6.46
C SER A 381 13.52 -15.02 -6.35
N GLU A 382 14.82 -15.28 -6.36
CA GLU A 382 15.84 -14.25 -6.35
C GLU A 382 15.86 -13.41 -7.63
N ASP A 383 15.86 -14.06 -8.80
CA ASP A 383 15.89 -13.38 -10.10
C ASP A 383 14.65 -12.48 -10.25
N LEU A 384 13.45 -13.00 -9.94
CA LEU A 384 12.22 -12.22 -9.95
C LEU A 384 12.28 -11.05 -8.96
N SER A 385 12.84 -11.26 -7.75
CA SER A 385 12.97 -10.20 -6.74
C SER A 385 13.92 -9.07 -7.16
N LYS A 386 14.94 -9.39 -7.99
CA LYS A 386 15.86 -8.42 -8.57
C LYS A 386 15.29 -7.76 -9.84
N GLY A 387 14.15 -8.28 -10.35
CA GLY A 387 13.57 -7.85 -11.63
C GLY A 387 14.28 -8.42 -12.86
N ASP A 388 15.13 -9.42 -12.68
CA ASP A 388 15.77 -10.15 -13.78
C ASP A 388 14.82 -11.23 -14.33
N ILE A 389 13.79 -10.74 -15.02
CA ILE A 389 12.76 -11.59 -15.60
C ILE A 389 13.33 -12.52 -16.68
N LYS A 390 14.34 -12.05 -17.42
CA LYS A 390 14.96 -12.82 -18.49
C LYS A 390 15.60 -14.10 -17.95
N SER A 391 16.42 -14.00 -16.91
CA SER A 391 17.05 -15.15 -16.26
C SER A 391 16.01 -16.11 -15.64
N ALA A 392 14.95 -15.55 -15.01
CA ALA A 392 13.86 -16.36 -14.46
C ALA A 392 13.12 -17.15 -15.54
N VAL A 393 12.79 -16.54 -16.70
CA VAL A 393 12.11 -17.22 -17.81
C VAL A 393 12.99 -18.31 -18.41
N TYR A 394 14.28 -18.07 -18.63
CA TYR A 394 15.20 -19.09 -19.14
C TYR A 394 15.34 -20.27 -18.20
N LEU A 395 15.41 -20.02 -16.89
CA LEU A 395 15.46 -21.10 -15.92
C LEU A 395 14.15 -21.91 -15.86
N LEU A 396 12.99 -21.24 -15.94
CA LEU A 396 11.70 -21.92 -16.05
C LEU A 396 11.62 -22.82 -17.30
N GLN A 397 12.18 -22.37 -18.40
CA GLN A 397 12.21 -23.10 -19.67
C GLN A 397 13.19 -24.29 -19.59
N GLU A 398 14.38 -24.10 -19.01
CA GLU A 398 15.34 -25.19 -18.75
C GLU A 398 14.74 -26.31 -17.88
N LYS A 399 13.82 -25.95 -16.99
CA LYS A 399 13.15 -26.90 -16.08
C LYS A 399 11.81 -27.42 -16.61
N ASP A 400 11.52 -27.22 -17.89
CA ASP A 400 10.25 -27.64 -18.55
C ASP A 400 8.98 -27.17 -17.81
N CYS A 401 9.07 -25.98 -17.16
CA CYS A 401 7.95 -25.41 -16.41
C CYS A 401 7.03 -24.53 -17.27
N ILE A 402 7.40 -24.20 -18.52
CA ILE A 402 6.59 -23.39 -19.43
C ILE A 402 5.96 -24.26 -20.50
N ASP A 403 4.65 -24.32 -20.49
CA ASP A 403 3.86 -25.05 -21.48
C ASP A 403 3.23 -24.07 -22.48
N TRP A 404 3.73 -24.11 -23.73
CA TRP A 404 3.27 -23.27 -24.83
C TRP A 404 2.16 -23.95 -25.63
N LYS A 405 1.05 -23.24 -25.82
CA LYS A 405 -0.09 -23.70 -26.64
C LYS A 405 -0.42 -22.65 -27.71
N GLU A 406 -1.05 -23.07 -28.79
CA GLU A 406 -1.37 -22.18 -29.90
C GLU A 406 -2.49 -21.20 -29.51
N SER A 407 -3.49 -21.66 -28.78
CA SER A 407 -4.61 -20.82 -28.33
C SER A 407 -4.78 -20.82 -26.80
N LYS A 408 -5.54 -19.84 -26.32
CA LYS A 408 -5.90 -19.74 -24.90
C LYS A 408 -6.78 -20.94 -24.47
N GLU A 409 -7.69 -21.41 -25.31
CA GLU A 409 -8.52 -22.58 -25.04
C GLU A 409 -7.67 -23.83 -24.86
N GLU A 410 -6.63 -24.00 -25.68
CA GLU A 410 -5.69 -25.12 -25.54
C GLU A 410 -4.87 -25.00 -24.26
N ALA A 411 -4.41 -23.79 -23.90
CA ALA A 411 -3.69 -23.55 -22.65
C ALA A 411 -4.55 -23.86 -21.41
N LEU A 412 -5.82 -23.42 -21.40
CA LEU A 412 -6.79 -23.77 -20.37
C LEU A 412 -7.01 -25.27 -20.26
N THR A 413 -7.22 -25.94 -21.41
CA THR A 413 -7.46 -27.40 -21.48
C THR A 413 -6.26 -28.17 -20.93
N GLU A 414 -5.06 -27.80 -21.31
CA GLU A 414 -3.85 -28.49 -20.86
C GLU A 414 -3.58 -28.25 -19.38
N LEU A 415 -3.77 -27.02 -18.90
CA LEU A 415 -3.68 -26.70 -17.47
C LEU A 415 -4.62 -27.60 -16.66
N LEU A 416 -5.87 -27.74 -17.08
CA LEU A 416 -6.86 -28.60 -16.42
C LEU A 416 -6.46 -30.08 -16.44
N LYS A 417 -5.88 -30.59 -17.53
CA LYS A 417 -5.36 -31.96 -17.63
C LYS A 417 -4.20 -32.19 -16.66
N VAL A 418 -3.22 -31.27 -16.65
CA VAL A 418 -2.07 -31.36 -15.74
C VAL A 418 -2.53 -31.31 -14.30
N TRP A 419 -3.43 -30.38 -13.94
CA TRP A 419 -4.03 -30.28 -12.62
C TRP A 419 -4.76 -31.58 -12.22
N ALA A 420 -5.54 -32.16 -13.12
CA ALA A 420 -6.29 -33.39 -12.87
C ALA A 420 -5.37 -34.56 -12.59
N LYS A 421 -4.33 -34.75 -13.42
CA LYS A 421 -3.32 -35.79 -13.26
C LYS A 421 -2.59 -35.66 -11.94
N ASP A 422 -2.11 -34.46 -11.62
CA ASP A 422 -1.37 -34.18 -10.41
C ASP A 422 -2.26 -34.37 -9.15
N SER A 423 -3.52 -33.97 -9.20
CA SER A 423 -4.47 -34.17 -8.10
C SER A 423 -4.78 -35.65 -7.78
N GLN A 424 -4.54 -36.55 -8.73
CA GLN A 424 -4.66 -38.00 -8.50
C GLN A 424 -3.38 -38.57 -7.90
N ILE A 425 -2.21 -38.10 -8.33
CA ILE A 425 -0.89 -38.56 -7.86
C ILE A 425 -0.63 -38.07 -6.42
N HIS A 426 -1.01 -36.85 -6.14
CA HIS A 426 -0.73 -36.18 -4.85
C HIS A 426 -2.03 -35.66 -4.17
N PRO A 427 -2.97 -36.55 -3.78
CA PRO A 427 -4.32 -36.13 -3.34
C PRO A 427 -4.36 -35.26 -2.07
N HIS A 428 -3.32 -35.34 -1.23
CA HIS A 428 -3.25 -34.66 0.07
C HIS A 428 -2.40 -33.37 0.02
N GLU A 429 -1.78 -33.06 -1.12
CA GLU A 429 -0.93 -31.91 -1.26
C GLU A 429 -1.75 -30.67 -1.68
N THR A 430 -1.37 -29.50 -1.14
CA THR A 430 -2.04 -28.24 -1.41
C THR A 430 -1.75 -27.77 -2.84
N ARG A 431 -2.78 -27.28 -3.53
CA ARG A 431 -2.66 -26.80 -4.91
C ARG A 431 -3.59 -25.66 -5.21
N GLN A 432 -3.16 -24.78 -6.09
CA GLN A 432 -3.95 -23.64 -6.53
C GLN A 432 -3.66 -23.29 -7.98
N ILE A 433 -4.70 -23.01 -8.74
CA ILE A 433 -4.58 -22.39 -10.05
C ILE A 433 -4.62 -20.88 -9.87
N LEU A 434 -3.69 -20.17 -10.51
CA LEU A 434 -3.58 -18.71 -10.45
C LEU A 434 -3.81 -18.11 -11.84
N ALA A 435 -4.71 -17.14 -11.93
CA ALA A 435 -4.94 -16.38 -13.15
C ALA A 435 -5.05 -14.88 -12.84
N GLN A 436 -4.84 -14.04 -13.85
CA GLN A 436 -4.90 -12.58 -13.71
C GLN A 436 -6.35 -12.07 -13.73
N LYS A 437 -7.16 -12.61 -14.64
CA LYS A 437 -8.53 -12.13 -14.89
C LYS A 437 -9.56 -13.01 -14.17
N ASN A 438 -10.57 -12.38 -13.58
CA ASN A 438 -11.66 -13.08 -12.92
C ASN A 438 -12.44 -14.01 -13.86
N VAL A 439 -12.58 -13.65 -15.15
CA VAL A 439 -13.24 -14.51 -16.16
C VAL A 439 -12.49 -15.83 -16.32
N ASP A 440 -11.15 -15.78 -16.38
CA ASP A 440 -10.32 -16.98 -16.51
C ASP A 440 -10.40 -17.84 -15.25
N VAL A 441 -10.45 -17.20 -14.07
CA VAL A 441 -10.67 -17.91 -12.79
C VAL A 441 -12.01 -18.65 -12.76
N ASP A 442 -13.09 -18.03 -13.28
CA ASP A 442 -14.40 -18.68 -13.31
C ASP A 442 -14.44 -19.88 -14.27
N VAL A 443 -13.82 -19.75 -15.45
CA VAL A 443 -13.67 -20.85 -16.42
C VAL A 443 -12.86 -22.01 -15.83
N LEU A 444 -11.74 -21.70 -15.18
CA LEU A 444 -10.88 -22.70 -14.55
C LEU A 444 -11.58 -23.41 -13.37
N ASN A 445 -12.29 -22.66 -12.54
CA ASN A 445 -13.08 -23.24 -11.45
C ASN A 445 -14.15 -24.20 -11.97
N GLN A 446 -14.86 -23.83 -13.02
CA GLN A 446 -15.86 -24.69 -13.63
C GLN A 446 -15.21 -25.95 -14.24
N GLY A 447 -14.10 -25.80 -14.98
CA GLY A 447 -13.39 -26.93 -15.58
C GLY A 447 -12.87 -27.93 -14.54
N VAL A 448 -12.31 -27.45 -13.42
CA VAL A 448 -11.90 -28.35 -12.32
C VAL A 448 -13.10 -29.07 -11.71
N ARG A 449 -14.19 -28.35 -11.50
CA ARG A 449 -15.41 -28.91 -10.94
C ARG A 449 -16.00 -30.03 -11.83
N ASP A 450 -16.03 -29.82 -13.16
CA ASP A 450 -16.51 -30.80 -14.12
C ASP A 450 -15.64 -32.07 -14.11
N ILE A 451 -14.30 -31.90 -13.97
CA ILE A 451 -13.38 -33.03 -13.82
C ILE A 451 -13.66 -33.79 -12.53
N LEU A 452 -13.78 -33.15 -11.39
CA LEU A 452 -14.06 -33.79 -10.11
C LEU A 452 -15.41 -34.50 -10.11
N ARG A 453 -16.40 -33.94 -10.77
CA ARG A 453 -17.72 -34.53 -10.95
C ARG A 453 -17.63 -35.80 -11.79
N SER A 454 -16.92 -35.76 -12.92
CA SER A 454 -16.71 -36.93 -13.78
C SER A 454 -15.96 -38.07 -13.06
N GLN A 455 -15.13 -37.72 -12.06
CA GLN A 455 -14.40 -38.66 -11.23
C GLN A 455 -15.21 -39.17 -10.00
N GLY A 456 -16.45 -38.72 -9.83
CA GLY A 456 -17.30 -39.07 -8.67
C GLY A 456 -16.78 -38.55 -7.33
N LYS A 457 -15.94 -37.48 -7.34
CA LYS A 457 -15.38 -36.88 -6.12
C LYS A 457 -16.26 -35.81 -5.50
N LEU A 458 -17.33 -35.40 -6.17
CA LEU A 458 -18.35 -34.49 -5.68
C LEU A 458 -19.66 -35.22 -5.43
N GLY A 459 -20.41 -34.76 -4.43
CA GLY A 459 -21.72 -35.30 -4.11
C GLY A 459 -22.71 -35.13 -5.27
N GLU A 460 -23.65 -36.05 -5.40
CA GLU A 460 -24.66 -36.04 -6.46
C GLU A 460 -25.68 -34.91 -6.29
N VAL A 461 -25.96 -34.52 -5.03
CA VAL A 461 -26.94 -33.49 -4.70
C VAL A 461 -26.25 -32.12 -4.79
N GLU A 462 -26.85 -31.21 -5.56
CA GLU A 462 -26.44 -29.85 -5.73
C GLU A 462 -27.40 -28.85 -5.09
N LEU A 463 -26.85 -27.84 -4.48
CA LEU A 463 -27.56 -26.65 -4.01
C LEU A 463 -27.20 -25.47 -4.90
N THR A 464 -28.18 -24.88 -5.58
CA THR A 464 -28.00 -23.65 -6.34
C THR A 464 -28.24 -22.45 -5.45
N CYS A 465 -27.23 -21.60 -5.26
CA CYS A 465 -27.29 -20.39 -4.48
C CYS A 465 -27.15 -19.15 -5.37
N MET A 466 -27.75 -18.04 -4.94
CA MET A 466 -27.44 -16.72 -5.49
C MET A 466 -26.14 -16.25 -4.89
N THR A 467 -25.19 -15.88 -5.74
CA THR A 467 -23.90 -15.32 -5.33
C THR A 467 -23.70 -13.96 -5.95
N GLN A 468 -22.70 -13.21 -5.49
CA GLN A 468 -22.29 -11.92 -6.11
C GLN A 468 -22.02 -12.04 -7.62
N ARG A 469 -21.79 -13.26 -8.13
CA ARG A 469 -21.54 -13.56 -9.55
C ARG A 469 -22.72 -14.20 -10.27
N GLY A 470 -23.89 -14.20 -9.66
CA GLY A 470 -25.08 -14.83 -10.17
C GLY A 470 -25.30 -16.23 -9.56
N LYS A 471 -26.17 -17.01 -10.20
CA LYS A 471 -26.50 -18.35 -9.73
C LYS A 471 -25.33 -19.31 -9.88
N MET A 472 -24.92 -19.95 -8.78
CA MET A 472 -23.86 -20.97 -8.76
C MET A 472 -24.36 -22.21 -8.05
N ALA A 473 -23.97 -23.36 -8.58
CA ALA A 473 -24.29 -24.66 -7.98
C ALA A 473 -23.12 -25.18 -7.15
N PHE A 474 -23.39 -25.70 -5.96
CA PHE A 474 -22.41 -26.28 -5.06
C PHE A 474 -22.81 -27.72 -4.69
N ALA A 475 -21.82 -28.58 -4.48
CA ALA A 475 -21.98 -29.96 -4.04
C ALA A 475 -21.08 -30.23 -2.82
N THR A 476 -21.38 -31.30 -2.08
CA THR A 476 -20.45 -31.82 -1.06
C THR A 476 -19.12 -32.19 -1.72
N GLY A 477 -18.01 -31.82 -1.10
CA GLY A 477 -16.67 -31.97 -1.67
C GLY A 477 -16.18 -30.78 -2.50
N ASP A 478 -17.06 -29.83 -2.86
CA ASP A 478 -16.60 -28.60 -3.55
C ASP A 478 -15.68 -27.80 -2.65
N ARG A 479 -14.56 -27.35 -3.23
CA ARG A 479 -13.69 -26.35 -2.64
C ARG A 479 -14.26 -24.98 -2.92
N ILE A 480 -14.42 -24.18 -1.87
CA ILE A 480 -14.99 -22.85 -1.96
C ILE A 480 -14.01 -21.78 -1.47
N GLN A 481 -14.25 -20.55 -1.90
CA GLN A 481 -13.64 -19.33 -1.39
C GLN A 481 -14.72 -18.37 -0.94
N LEU A 482 -14.54 -17.75 0.23
CA LEU A 482 -15.35 -16.62 0.66
C LEU A 482 -14.89 -15.34 -0.03
N THR A 483 -15.83 -14.57 -0.57
CA THR A 483 -15.56 -13.32 -1.30
C THR A 483 -16.04 -12.07 -0.54
N LYS A 484 -16.69 -12.26 0.61
CA LYS A 484 -17.26 -11.20 1.45
C LYS A 484 -17.03 -11.53 2.93
N THR A 485 -16.82 -10.51 3.75
CA THR A 485 -16.80 -10.66 5.21
C THR A 485 -18.20 -10.47 5.75
N ASP A 486 -18.67 -11.42 6.57
CA ASP A 486 -19.91 -11.32 7.34
C ASP A 486 -19.59 -11.51 8.83
N LYS A 487 -19.77 -10.44 9.61
CA LYS A 487 -19.48 -10.46 11.05
C LYS A 487 -20.49 -11.26 11.86
N ASN A 488 -21.72 -11.36 11.39
CA ASN A 488 -22.78 -12.08 12.11
C ASN A 488 -22.59 -13.60 12.02
N GLN A 489 -22.10 -14.08 10.88
CA GLN A 489 -21.77 -15.48 10.68
C GLN A 489 -20.26 -15.75 10.89
N GLU A 490 -19.50 -14.75 11.30
CA GLU A 490 -18.04 -14.82 11.48
C GLU A 490 -17.28 -15.32 10.24
N LEU A 491 -17.76 -14.97 9.06
CA LEU A 491 -17.17 -15.33 7.78
C LEU A 491 -16.18 -14.25 7.34
N ILE A 492 -15.00 -14.64 6.87
CA ILE A 492 -13.93 -13.73 6.50
C ILE A 492 -13.62 -13.86 5.02
N ASN A 493 -13.63 -12.72 4.30
CA ASN A 493 -13.25 -12.67 2.88
C ASN A 493 -11.82 -13.22 2.68
N GLY A 494 -11.68 -14.09 1.69
CA GLY A 494 -10.40 -14.71 1.33
C GLY A 494 -10.16 -16.08 1.96
N HIS A 495 -10.98 -16.53 2.93
CA HIS A 495 -10.87 -17.88 3.47
C HIS A 495 -11.30 -18.94 2.45
N PHE A 496 -10.58 -20.05 2.45
CA PHE A 496 -10.87 -21.23 1.64
C PHE A 496 -11.30 -22.38 2.54
N GLY A 497 -12.15 -23.25 1.99
CA GLY A 497 -12.60 -24.46 2.68
C GLY A 497 -13.25 -25.46 1.74
N VAL A 498 -13.63 -26.61 2.28
CA VAL A 498 -14.31 -27.68 1.56
C VAL A 498 -15.70 -27.88 2.15
N ILE A 499 -16.70 -28.04 1.31
CA ILE A 499 -18.06 -28.31 1.74
C ILE A 499 -18.14 -29.74 2.25
N GLU A 500 -18.43 -29.92 3.54
CA GLU A 500 -18.64 -31.23 4.15
C GLU A 500 -20.10 -31.75 4.01
N ARG A 501 -21.06 -30.82 4.10
CA ARG A 501 -22.50 -31.17 4.06
C ARG A 501 -23.31 -30.03 3.47
N LEU A 502 -24.32 -30.39 2.68
CA LEU A 502 -25.27 -29.46 2.11
C LEU A 502 -26.69 -29.76 2.57
N SER A 503 -27.45 -28.71 2.86
CA SER A 503 -28.88 -28.71 3.03
C SER A 503 -29.48 -27.46 2.38
N PRO A 504 -30.80 -27.42 2.12
CA PRO A 504 -31.44 -26.23 1.53
C PRO A 504 -31.27 -24.96 2.33
N LYS A 505 -30.94 -25.04 3.64
CA LYS A 505 -30.80 -23.89 4.54
C LYS A 505 -29.37 -23.69 5.04
N THR A 506 -28.50 -24.68 4.86
CA THR A 506 -27.18 -24.66 5.49
C THR A 506 -26.11 -25.32 4.65
N ILE A 507 -24.99 -24.68 4.49
CA ILE A 507 -23.77 -25.21 3.90
C ILE A 507 -22.74 -25.35 5.02
N ALA A 508 -22.41 -26.58 5.43
CA ALA A 508 -21.37 -26.85 6.40
C ALA A 508 -19.99 -26.89 5.70
N VAL A 509 -19.06 -26.06 6.12
CA VAL A 509 -17.74 -25.90 5.51
C VAL A 509 -16.67 -26.21 6.54
N TYR A 510 -15.68 -27.00 6.15
CA TYR A 510 -14.41 -27.15 6.84
C TYR A 510 -13.37 -26.25 6.18
N PHE A 511 -12.95 -25.22 6.90
CA PHE A 511 -11.99 -24.24 6.42
C PHE A 511 -10.54 -24.72 6.59
N ASP A 512 -9.65 -24.18 5.75
CA ASP A 512 -8.21 -24.51 5.77
C ASP A 512 -7.52 -24.19 7.10
N ASN A 513 -8.07 -23.26 7.89
CA ASN A 513 -7.61 -22.92 9.26
C ASN A 513 -8.11 -23.92 10.34
N GLY A 514 -8.78 -25.02 9.95
CA GLY A 514 -9.30 -26.02 10.86
C GLY A 514 -10.66 -25.72 11.49
N GLU A 515 -11.25 -24.54 11.21
CA GLU A 515 -12.57 -24.18 11.71
C GLU A 515 -13.69 -24.86 10.90
N LYS A 516 -14.77 -25.24 11.59
CA LYS A 516 -16.01 -25.67 10.96
C LYS A 516 -17.08 -24.62 11.18
N LYS A 517 -17.70 -24.17 10.09
CA LYS A 517 -18.78 -23.19 10.15
C LYS A 517 -19.95 -23.61 9.28
N GLU A 518 -21.15 -23.20 9.68
CA GLU A 518 -22.37 -23.35 8.92
C GLU A 518 -22.74 -22.00 8.30
N ILE A 519 -22.92 -21.98 6.99
CA ILE A 519 -23.26 -20.80 6.20
C ILE A 519 -24.71 -20.90 5.78
N ASP A 520 -25.50 -19.86 6.03
CA ASP A 520 -26.85 -19.73 5.50
C ASP A 520 -26.78 -19.10 4.08
N PRO A 521 -27.02 -19.90 3.02
CA PRO A 521 -26.93 -19.42 1.65
C PRO A 521 -28.05 -18.44 1.25
N SER A 522 -29.08 -18.27 2.08
CA SER A 522 -30.15 -17.30 1.83
C SER A 522 -29.76 -15.88 2.23
N THR A 523 -28.82 -15.75 3.15
CA THR A 523 -28.36 -14.46 3.71
C THR A 523 -26.92 -14.12 3.30
N TYR A 524 -26.14 -15.11 2.86
CA TYR A 524 -24.76 -14.95 2.46
C TYR A 524 -24.55 -15.25 0.97
N ASP A 525 -24.20 -14.23 0.21
CA ASP A 525 -23.95 -14.28 -1.24
C ASP A 525 -22.47 -14.35 -1.63
N GLY A 526 -21.56 -14.34 -0.64
CA GLY A 526 -20.11 -14.27 -0.81
C GLY A 526 -19.45 -15.63 -1.08
N LEU A 527 -20.11 -16.57 -1.80
CA LEU A 527 -19.55 -17.87 -2.14
C LEU A 527 -19.01 -17.91 -3.57
N ARG A 528 -17.86 -18.54 -3.76
CA ARG A 528 -17.26 -18.86 -5.06
C ARG A 528 -16.55 -20.21 -4.99
N HIS A 529 -16.42 -20.93 -6.12
CA HIS A 529 -15.52 -22.08 -6.17
C HIS A 529 -14.07 -21.62 -5.97
N GLY A 530 -13.28 -22.41 -5.27
CA GLY A 530 -11.96 -22.06 -4.76
C GLY A 530 -10.79 -22.87 -5.35
N TYR A 531 -10.97 -23.56 -6.47
CA TYR A 531 -9.90 -24.32 -7.15
C TYR A 531 -8.91 -23.41 -7.89
N ALA A 532 -9.43 -22.31 -8.42
CA ALA A 532 -8.65 -21.24 -9.01
C ALA A 532 -8.93 -19.90 -8.30
N SER A 533 -7.94 -19.02 -8.25
CA SER A 533 -8.07 -17.67 -7.69
C SER A 533 -7.25 -16.65 -8.48
N THR A 534 -7.49 -15.35 -8.22
CA THR A 534 -6.61 -14.33 -8.74
C THR A 534 -5.28 -14.33 -8.01
N VAL A 535 -4.20 -13.93 -8.70
CA VAL A 535 -2.87 -13.81 -8.10
C VAL A 535 -2.89 -12.91 -6.86
N TYR A 536 -3.69 -11.85 -6.86
CA TYR A 536 -3.85 -10.95 -5.72
C TYR A 536 -4.33 -11.67 -4.45
N LYS A 537 -5.27 -12.61 -4.59
CA LYS A 537 -5.79 -13.39 -3.45
C LYS A 537 -4.85 -14.48 -2.95
N ALA A 538 -3.87 -14.87 -3.76
CA ALA A 538 -2.83 -15.83 -3.39
C ALA A 538 -1.65 -15.19 -2.64
N GLN A 539 -1.61 -13.85 -2.50
CA GLN A 539 -0.56 -13.21 -1.72
C GLN A 539 -0.57 -13.71 -0.27
N GLY A 540 0.60 -13.95 0.30
CA GLY A 540 0.77 -14.53 1.64
C GLY A 540 0.70 -16.07 1.68
N SER A 541 0.02 -16.76 0.73
CA SER A 541 -0.12 -18.21 0.78
C SER A 541 1.17 -18.96 0.44
N THR A 542 1.26 -20.19 0.95
CA THR A 542 2.30 -21.19 0.63
C THR A 542 1.58 -22.46 0.17
N LEU A 543 1.99 -23.01 -0.97
CA LEU A 543 1.32 -24.09 -1.67
C LEU A 543 2.33 -25.13 -2.14
N ASP A 544 1.95 -26.40 -2.19
CA ASP A 544 2.82 -27.45 -2.74
C ASP A 544 2.93 -27.32 -4.26
N HIS A 545 1.80 -27.15 -4.95
CA HIS A 545 1.70 -27.09 -6.41
C HIS A 545 1.03 -25.82 -6.87
N VAL A 546 1.61 -25.14 -7.83
CA VAL A 546 1.08 -23.90 -8.41
C VAL A 546 1.01 -24.00 -9.93
N TYR A 547 -0.16 -23.72 -10.48
CA TYR A 547 -0.43 -23.67 -11.92
C TYR A 547 -0.79 -22.24 -12.28
N VAL A 548 -0.03 -21.62 -13.17
CA VAL A 548 -0.23 -20.22 -13.55
C VAL A 548 -0.69 -20.13 -14.99
N LEU A 549 -1.87 -19.57 -15.21
CA LEU A 549 -2.28 -19.15 -16.55
C LEU A 549 -1.74 -17.75 -16.83
N HIS A 550 -0.82 -17.66 -17.79
CA HIS A 550 -0.26 -16.39 -18.21
C HIS A 550 -1.31 -15.49 -18.87
N SER A 551 -1.17 -14.19 -18.70
CA SER A 551 -1.96 -13.18 -19.40
C SER A 551 -1.06 -12.06 -19.91
N GLN A 552 -1.37 -11.54 -21.10
CA GLN A 552 -0.66 -10.39 -21.66
C GLN A 552 -0.72 -9.13 -20.77
N THR A 553 -1.61 -9.08 -19.77
CA THR A 553 -1.75 -7.95 -18.83
C THR A 553 -0.92 -8.10 -17.57
N THR A 554 -0.06 -9.11 -17.48
CA THR A 554 0.79 -9.35 -16.31
C THR A 554 1.90 -8.30 -16.16
N ASN A 555 2.46 -8.17 -14.96
CA ASN A 555 3.57 -7.29 -14.63
C ASN A 555 4.56 -7.96 -13.64
N LYS A 556 5.66 -7.29 -13.31
CA LYS A 556 6.70 -7.82 -12.41
C LYS A 556 6.15 -8.28 -11.06
N ALA A 557 5.36 -7.45 -10.41
CA ALA A 557 4.82 -7.73 -9.07
C ALA A 557 3.87 -8.94 -9.09
N THR A 558 3.00 -9.02 -10.10
CA THR A 558 2.09 -10.17 -10.29
C THR A 558 2.86 -11.47 -10.50
N ASN A 559 3.89 -11.46 -11.38
CA ASN A 559 4.70 -12.64 -11.63
C ASN A 559 5.52 -13.04 -10.42
N TYR A 560 6.09 -12.07 -9.70
CA TYR A 560 6.80 -12.35 -8.47
C TYR A 560 5.91 -13.04 -7.43
N VAL A 561 4.67 -12.57 -7.25
CA VAL A 561 3.72 -13.24 -6.36
C VAL A 561 3.36 -14.63 -6.90
N ALA A 562 2.94 -14.76 -8.17
CA ALA A 562 2.44 -16.01 -8.73
C ALA A 562 3.49 -17.13 -8.75
N LEU A 563 4.74 -16.80 -9.14
CA LEU A 563 5.81 -17.77 -9.36
C LEU A 563 6.68 -18.03 -8.13
N THR A 564 6.27 -17.56 -6.94
CA THR A 564 6.99 -17.77 -5.67
C THR A 564 6.12 -18.37 -4.56
N ARG A 565 4.93 -18.90 -4.91
CA ARG A 565 4.02 -19.52 -3.91
C ARG A 565 4.33 -20.98 -3.66
N GLN A 566 4.93 -21.69 -4.63
CA GLN A 566 5.17 -23.12 -4.60
C GLN A 566 6.27 -23.53 -3.62
N THR A 567 6.11 -24.76 -3.09
CA THR A 567 7.18 -25.49 -2.38
C THR A 567 7.72 -26.67 -3.20
N LYS A 568 6.88 -27.30 -4.03
CA LYS A 568 7.20 -28.53 -4.76
C LYS A 568 7.21 -28.37 -6.28
N SER A 569 6.12 -27.88 -6.89
CA SER A 569 6.07 -27.73 -8.34
C SER A 569 5.43 -26.44 -8.80
N LEU A 570 5.86 -25.99 -9.98
CA LEU A 570 5.37 -24.82 -10.66
C LEU A 570 5.17 -25.14 -12.13
N SER A 571 4.03 -24.76 -12.69
CA SER A 571 3.74 -24.87 -14.12
C SER A 571 3.14 -23.56 -14.63
N LEU A 572 3.70 -23.03 -15.72
CA LEU A 572 3.27 -21.79 -16.37
C LEU A 572 2.72 -22.11 -17.75
N PHE A 573 1.44 -21.84 -17.98
CA PHE A 573 0.74 -22.09 -19.24
C PHE A 573 0.62 -20.79 -20.03
N VAL A 574 1.13 -20.80 -21.26
CA VAL A 574 1.24 -19.60 -22.12
C VAL A 574 0.56 -19.90 -23.46
N SER A 575 -0.31 -19.00 -23.89
CA SER A 575 -0.93 -19.07 -25.21
C SER A 575 -0.24 -18.14 -26.21
N LYS A 576 0.00 -18.63 -27.45
CA LYS A 576 0.67 -17.87 -28.50
C LYS A 576 -0.20 -16.76 -29.11
N ASP A 577 -1.51 -16.88 -29.02
CA ASP A 577 -2.46 -15.84 -29.44
C ASP A 577 -2.35 -14.55 -28.59
N GLU A 578 -2.13 -14.66 -27.26
CA GLU A 578 -1.86 -13.51 -26.38
C GLU A 578 -0.35 -13.18 -26.27
N THR A 579 0.54 -14.18 -26.45
CA THR A 579 1.98 -14.09 -26.20
C THR A 579 2.73 -14.90 -27.28
N PRO A 580 2.99 -14.32 -28.46
CA PRO A 580 3.44 -15.08 -29.64
C PRO A 580 4.77 -15.82 -29.46
N HIS A 581 5.68 -15.33 -28.64
CA HIS A 581 7.01 -15.89 -28.46
C HIS A 581 7.66 -15.46 -27.13
N GLU A 582 8.76 -16.08 -26.75
CA GLU A 582 9.52 -15.87 -25.52
C GLU A 582 9.86 -14.39 -25.25
N VAL A 583 10.30 -13.66 -26.28
CA VAL A 583 10.62 -12.23 -26.14
C VAL A 583 9.38 -11.42 -25.72
N SER A 584 8.19 -11.80 -26.22
CA SER A 584 6.92 -11.19 -25.81
C SER A 584 6.59 -11.53 -24.36
N LEU A 585 6.82 -12.78 -23.94
CA LEU A 585 6.65 -13.22 -22.57
C LEU A 585 7.53 -12.40 -21.61
N ILE A 586 8.85 -12.33 -21.89
CA ILE A 586 9.79 -11.54 -21.09
C ILE A 586 9.36 -10.08 -21.02
N ARG A 587 8.98 -9.47 -22.17
CA ARG A 587 8.51 -8.07 -22.21
C ARG A 587 7.26 -7.84 -21.38
N GLN A 588 6.27 -8.73 -21.47
CA GLN A 588 5.02 -8.64 -20.71
C GLN A 588 5.29 -8.79 -19.21
N MET A 589 6.05 -9.80 -18.81
CA MET A 589 6.44 -10.04 -17.44
C MET A 589 7.35 -8.95 -16.84
N SER A 590 8.07 -8.21 -17.68
CA SER A 590 8.99 -7.13 -17.28
C SER A 590 8.30 -5.78 -17.06
N ARG A 591 7.01 -5.65 -17.33
CA ARG A 591 6.30 -4.39 -17.09
C ARG A 591 6.39 -4.01 -15.62
N ASP A 592 6.81 -2.79 -15.37
CA ASP A 592 6.88 -2.25 -14.01
C ASP A 592 5.71 -1.28 -13.81
N GLU A 593 4.73 -1.70 -13.05
CA GLU A 593 3.53 -0.92 -12.71
C GLU A 593 3.52 -0.60 -11.20
N ARG A 594 4.68 -0.69 -10.57
CA ARG A 594 4.79 -0.32 -9.15
C ARG A 594 4.47 1.15 -8.96
N LYS A 595 3.62 1.41 -8.00
CA LYS A 595 3.25 2.77 -7.64
C LYS A 595 4.38 3.43 -6.89
N GLY A 596 4.76 4.62 -7.33
CA GLY A 596 5.74 5.47 -6.66
C GLY A 596 5.05 6.67 -6.01
N THR A 597 5.71 7.30 -5.06
CA THR A 597 5.27 8.58 -4.51
C THR A 597 5.82 9.74 -5.36
N SER A 598 5.13 10.87 -5.35
CA SER A 598 5.64 12.10 -5.96
C SER A 598 6.91 12.59 -5.27
N LEU A 599 7.15 12.14 -4.02
CA LEU A 599 8.35 12.44 -3.23
C LEU A 599 9.63 11.84 -3.83
N ALA A 600 9.53 10.89 -4.76
CA ALA A 600 10.68 10.41 -5.52
C ALA A 600 11.28 11.48 -6.45
N PHE A 601 10.54 12.54 -6.72
CA PHE A 601 10.87 13.64 -7.63
C PHE A 601 10.95 14.97 -6.89
N ASP A 602 11.60 15.96 -7.49
CA ASP A 602 11.55 17.36 -7.07
C ASP A 602 10.41 18.09 -7.78
N THR A 603 9.83 19.08 -7.09
CA THR A 603 9.00 20.11 -7.69
C THR A 603 9.86 21.33 -8.01
N GLN A 604 9.30 22.32 -8.75
CA GLN A 604 9.99 23.59 -9.00
C GLN A 604 10.44 24.28 -7.70
N LYS A 605 9.60 24.19 -6.66
CA LYS A 605 9.92 24.72 -5.33
C LYS A 605 11.11 24.00 -4.69
N ASP A 606 11.18 22.68 -4.82
CA ASP A 606 12.29 21.88 -4.29
C ASP A 606 13.60 22.20 -5.00
N LEU A 607 13.56 22.36 -6.33
CA LEU A 607 14.72 22.77 -7.12
C LEU A 607 15.24 24.15 -6.69
N THR A 608 14.35 25.14 -6.53
CA THR A 608 14.72 26.48 -6.08
C THR A 608 15.38 26.42 -4.71
N ARG A 609 14.76 25.72 -3.76
CA ARG A 609 15.34 25.55 -2.41
C ARG A 609 16.71 24.88 -2.46
N ARG A 610 16.91 23.83 -3.24
CA ARG A 610 18.22 23.18 -3.40
C ARG A 610 19.28 24.10 -4.01
N GLN A 611 18.90 24.95 -4.96
CA GLN A 611 19.80 25.94 -5.54
C GLN A 611 20.21 26.99 -4.50
N GLU A 612 19.26 27.46 -3.69
CA GLU A 612 19.51 28.37 -2.58
C GLU A 612 20.44 27.74 -1.53
N GLU A 613 20.19 26.50 -1.12
CA GLU A 613 21.03 25.73 -0.20
C GLU A 613 22.46 25.55 -0.75
N LYS A 614 22.60 25.19 -2.04
CA LYS A 614 23.92 25.08 -2.69
C LYS A 614 24.65 26.44 -2.72
N SER A 615 23.93 27.50 -3.07
CA SER A 615 24.51 28.87 -3.07
C SER A 615 24.95 29.29 -1.67
N LEU A 616 24.14 28.96 -0.64
CA LEU A 616 24.50 29.26 0.75
C LEU A 616 25.75 28.47 1.20
N LYS A 617 25.79 27.16 0.90
CA LYS A 617 26.97 26.32 1.20
C LYS A 617 28.24 26.83 0.51
N THR A 618 28.12 27.26 -0.74
CA THR A 618 29.26 27.85 -1.47
C THR A 618 29.71 29.14 -0.80
N ARG A 619 28.80 30.07 -0.46
CA ARG A 619 29.11 31.32 0.24
C ARG A 619 29.76 31.07 1.60
N LEU A 620 29.28 30.05 2.35
CA LEU A 620 29.87 29.67 3.64
C LEU A 620 31.28 29.12 3.46
N ARG A 621 31.48 28.22 2.47
CA ARG A 621 32.81 27.68 2.18
C ARG A 621 33.80 28.79 1.79
N ASP A 622 33.38 29.67 0.88
CA ASP A 622 34.22 30.79 0.42
C ASP A 622 34.49 31.76 1.58
N GLY A 623 33.54 32.00 2.47
CA GLY A 623 33.70 32.75 3.70
C GLY A 623 34.76 32.14 4.66
N VAL A 624 34.67 30.82 4.87
CA VAL A 624 35.63 30.07 5.70
C VAL A 624 37.01 30.06 5.07
N GLU A 625 37.14 29.88 3.76
CA GLU A 625 38.40 29.94 3.03
C GLU A 625 39.03 31.34 3.10
N ASN A 626 38.23 32.41 2.99
CA ASN A 626 38.70 33.79 3.15
C ASN A 626 39.20 34.08 4.59
N ILE A 627 38.51 33.58 5.60
CA ILE A 627 38.94 33.68 7.00
C ILE A 627 40.23 32.89 7.21
N ALA A 628 40.31 31.65 6.70
CA ALA A 628 41.50 30.81 6.79
C ALA A 628 42.72 31.48 6.11
N THR A 629 42.48 32.11 4.95
CA THR A 629 43.52 32.86 4.23
C THR A 629 43.99 34.08 5.02
N LYS A 630 43.06 34.87 5.57
CA LYS A 630 43.41 36.03 6.43
C LYS A 630 44.17 35.61 7.71
N VAL A 631 43.80 34.49 8.31
CA VAL A 631 44.50 33.91 9.46
C VAL A 631 45.90 33.44 9.05
N LYS A 632 46.03 32.79 7.90
CA LYS A 632 47.29 32.32 7.35
C LYS A 632 48.24 33.50 7.04
N ASP A 633 47.72 34.57 6.44
CA ASP A 633 48.48 35.81 6.17
C ASP A 633 48.89 36.52 7.45
N ALA A 634 48.04 36.53 8.48
CA ALA A 634 48.39 37.02 9.80
C ALA A 634 49.49 36.18 10.47
N PHE A 635 49.44 34.85 10.31
CA PHE A 635 50.48 33.94 10.78
C PHE A 635 51.82 34.18 10.06
N HIS A 636 51.81 34.33 8.73
CA HIS A 636 53.04 34.63 7.97
C HIS A 636 53.63 35.97 8.33
N LYS A 637 52.81 37.00 8.56
CA LYS A 637 53.28 38.25 9.09
C LYS A 637 53.93 38.10 10.47
N ASN A 638 53.43 37.26 11.30
CA ASN A 638 53.96 36.96 12.63
C ASN A 638 55.21 36.07 12.58
N GLU A 639 55.36 35.12 11.65
CA GLU A 639 56.61 34.39 11.43
C GLU A 639 57.74 35.31 10.95
N ALA A 640 57.42 36.28 10.10
CA ALA A 640 58.41 37.30 9.71
C ALA A 640 58.88 38.13 10.91
N PHE A 641 57.95 38.46 11.82
CA PHE A 641 58.29 39.16 13.07
C PHE A 641 59.19 38.35 14.02
N TYR A 642 58.87 37.04 14.14
CA TYR A 642 59.62 36.04 14.94
C TYR A 642 61.04 35.83 14.39
N ARG A 643 61.21 35.87 13.07
CA ARG A 643 62.58 35.87 12.43
C ARG A 643 63.39 37.12 12.67
N ILE A 644 62.73 38.25 12.74
CA ILE A 644 63.39 39.54 13.07
C ILE A 644 63.83 39.54 14.54
N GLU A 645 63.03 39.02 15.46
CA GLU A 645 63.31 38.93 16.88
C GLU A 645 64.53 38.01 17.19
N LYS A 646 64.69 36.91 16.47
CA LYS A 646 65.84 36.00 16.57
C LYS A 646 67.15 36.61 16.02
N SER A 647 67.08 37.68 15.27
CA SER A 647 68.24 38.36 14.66
C SER A 647 68.70 39.58 15.45
N LEU A 648 68.03 39.90 16.55
CA LEU A 648 68.41 41.03 17.39
C LEU A 648 69.39 40.63 18.54
N PRO A 649 70.40 41.45 18.88
CA PRO A 649 71.31 41.11 19.97
C PRO A 649 70.65 41.23 21.35
N PRO A 650 71.14 40.52 22.39
CA PRO A 650 70.43 40.28 23.67
C PRO A 650 70.38 41.51 24.63
N GLN A 651 70.46 42.73 24.15
CA GLN A 651 70.27 43.94 24.96
C GLN A 651 69.33 44.91 24.25
N THR A 652 68.01 44.76 24.44
CA THR A 652 67.07 45.78 24.00
C THR A 652 65.78 45.85 24.80
N ASN A 653 65.58 47.03 25.36
CA ASN A 653 64.39 47.82 25.64
C ASN A 653 63.17 47.11 26.32
N PRO A 654 62.84 47.55 27.57
CA PRO A 654 61.67 47.04 28.33
C PRO A 654 60.27 47.16 27.63
N SER A 655 60.19 48.11 26.66
CA SER A 655 58.93 48.28 25.91
C SER A 655 58.59 47.15 24.95
N LEU A 656 59.58 46.37 24.48
CA LEU A 656 59.35 45.20 23.65
C LEU A 656 58.92 43.97 24.46
N GLN A 657 59.27 43.91 25.74
CA GLN A 657 58.85 42.82 26.64
C GLN A 657 57.39 43.01 27.08
N ALA A 658 56.94 44.27 27.21
CA ALA A 658 55.50 44.55 27.44
C ALA A 658 54.61 44.15 26.24
N VAL A 659 55.11 44.39 25.01
CA VAL A 659 54.41 43.92 23.79
C VAL A 659 54.37 42.41 23.66
N TYR A 660 55.42 41.70 24.19
CA TYR A 660 55.47 40.25 24.19
C TYR A 660 54.56 39.65 25.24
N GLU A 661 54.31 40.27 26.37
CA GLU A 661 53.37 39.86 27.40
C GLU A 661 51.94 40.14 26.97
N ASP A 662 51.67 41.21 26.23
CA ASP A 662 50.37 41.49 25.60
C ASP A 662 49.98 40.41 24.50
N TRP A 663 50.99 39.81 23.89
CA TRP A 663 50.83 38.77 22.88
C TRP A 663 50.44 37.41 23.44
N LYS A 664 50.69 37.15 24.71
CA LYS A 664 50.14 35.98 25.43
C LYS A 664 48.65 36.13 25.76
N HIS A 665 48.05 37.24 25.30
CA HIS A 665 46.67 37.58 25.60
C HIS A 665 45.64 36.54 25.09
N PRO A 666 44.50 36.34 25.81
CA PRO A 666 43.48 35.30 25.58
C PRO A 666 42.84 35.29 24.18
N ALA A 667 42.97 36.36 23.38
CA ALA A 667 42.35 36.45 22.06
C ALA A 667 42.80 35.35 21.07
N PHE A 668 44.04 34.86 21.20
CA PHE A 668 44.52 33.75 20.34
C PHE A 668 44.02 32.38 20.82
N LYS A 669 43.80 32.21 22.13
CA LYS A 669 43.11 31.04 22.66
C LYS A 669 41.61 31.04 22.33
N GLN A 670 41.02 32.25 22.21
CA GLN A 670 39.65 32.40 21.77
C GLN A 670 39.41 31.93 20.32
N ALA A 671 40.33 32.19 19.38
CA ALA A 671 40.15 31.76 17.99
C ALA A 671 40.02 30.25 17.85
N ASP A 672 40.78 29.45 18.61
CA ASP A 672 40.65 28.00 18.62
C ASP A 672 39.43 27.53 19.42
N HIS A 673 39.03 28.29 20.44
CA HIS A 673 37.81 28.07 21.18
C HIS A 673 36.56 28.30 20.26
N TYR A 674 36.54 29.41 19.54
CA TYR A 674 35.47 29.71 18.59
C TYR A 674 35.38 28.70 17.44
N LYS A 675 36.51 28.19 16.94
CA LYS A 675 36.50 27.09 15.95
C LYS A 675 35.90 25.81 16.50
N ARG A 676 36.17 25.44 17.75
CA ARG A 676 35.58 24.25 18.39
C ARG A 676 34.12 24.46 18.65
N VAL A 677 33.69 25.61 19.19
CA VAL A 677 32.29 25.94 19.47
C VAL A 677 31.48 25.98 18.19
N PHE A 678 32.01 26.51 17.09
CA PHE A 678 31.36 26.49 15.78
C PHE A 678 31.24 25.06 15.21
N ALA A 679 32.29 24.25 15.32
CA ALA A 679 32.29 22.87 14.87
C ALA A 679 31.36 21.98 15.70
N GLU A 680 31.22 22.24 17.00
CA GLU A 680 30.25 21.54 17.88
C GLU A 680 28.84 22.07 17.65
N GLY A 681 28.63 23.34 17.40
CA GLY A 681 27.35 23.95 17.03
C GLY A 681 26.79 23.37 15.70
N LEU A 682 27.67 23.21 14.70
CA LEU A 682 27.34 22.52 13.43
C LEU A 682 26.92 21.07 13.61
N LYS A 683 27.58 20.35 14.53
CA LYS A 683 27.22 18.93 14.83
C LYS A 683 25.94 18.79 15.61
N LEU A 684 25.62 19.71 16.51
CA LEU A 684 24.50 19.59 17.45
C LEU A 684 23.19 20.23 16.96
N HIS A 685 23.25 21.31 16.19
CA HIS A 685 22.07 22.14 15.91
C HIS A 685 21.81 22.41 14.41
N GLY A 686 22.67 21.93 13.52
CA GLY A 686 22.56 22.17 12.07
C GLY A 686 23.07 23.56 11.66
N GLU A 687 23.20 23.77 10.35
CA GLU A 687 23.84 24.95 9.75
C GLU A 687 23.14 26.28 10.08
N GLU A 688 21.81 26.33 10.13
CA GLU A 688 21.04 27.56 10.39
C GLU A 688 21.23 28.10 11.81
N ALA A 689 21.23 27.22 12.80
CA ALA A 689 21.41 27.62 14.19
C ALA A 689 22.86 28.05 14.48
N ALA A 690 23.85 27.42 13.84
CA ALA A 690 25.25 27.83 13.96
C ALA A 690 25.52 29.21 13.34
N ILE A 691 24.83 29.56 12.25
CA ILE A 691 24.90 30.87 11.60
C ILE A 691 24.25 31.96 12.46
N GLN A 692 23.09 31.72 13.06
CA GLN A 692 22.43 32.68 13.96
C GLN A 692 23.26 32.96 15.22
N TYR A 693 23.92 31.95 15.78
CA TYR A 693 24.78 32.09 16.94
C TYR A 693 26.07 32.91 16.60
N TRP A 694 26.51 32.87 15.34
CA TRP A 694 27.67 33.59 14.88
C TRP A 694 27.39 35.08 14.53
N GLN A 695 26.14 35.39 14.21
CA GLN A 695 25.66 36.74 13.90
C GLN A 695 25.27 37.56 15.16
N SER A 696 25.03 36.87 16.28
CA SER A 696 24.82 37.49 17.61
C SER A 696 26.11 37.64 18.38
#